data_32bb98b58dd60a123bade2b5da942198
#
_entry.id   32bb98b58dd60a123bade2b5da942198
#
_cell.length_a   1.000
_cell.length_b   1.000
_cell.length_c   1.000
_cell.angle_alpha   90.00
_cell.angle_beta   90.00
_cell.angle_gamma   90.00
#
_symmetry.space_group_name_H-M   'P 1'
#
loop_
_entity.id
_entity.type
_entity.pdbx_description
1 polymer ?
#
loop_
_entity_poly.entity_id
_entity_poly.type
_entity_poly.pdbx_seq_one_letter_code
_entity_poly.pdbx_strand_id
1 'polypeptide(L)'
;MSDEIKDKDELLKGGEPHASESAESAESVDEAAGVTPEDEAAEQHSDYKPVNRFDASAVRHLSGMYQNWFLDYASYVILERAVPHIEDGLKPVQRRILHSMKRMDDGRYNKVANIVGHTMQFHPHGDASIGDALVQMGQKDLLIDTQGNWGNILTGDRAAAPRYIEARLSKFALDVVFNPKTTDWQLSYDGRNKEPITLPAKFPLLLAQGAEGIAVGLSSKVLPHNFNELCDAAVHYLKGEPFTIYPDFPTGGAIDVSKYNDGQRGGVLKVRAKIDKLDNKTLVITEIPFSKTTGSLIDSITKAVEKGKIKARKIEDVTSANVEILVHLAPGTSSDKTMDALYAFSDCEINISPNCCVIEDNKPCFLTVSDVLRHSVDRTMGLLRKELMLRKGELEEQLFFSSLERIFIEERIYKERKFEQSKSQDEAVAFIDSRLEPFKDKLFTAEVDGKGMVEYVLHREITRDDILRLLEIKMQRILKYNKDKADELLLKIKAELAEIENDLAHMTDVTINWFEYLKGKYGKAHPRRTEIRNFDTIEVTKVVEANQKLYINRQEGFVGTGLKKDELVCNCSDLDDIIIFYKDGKFKVTKVADKIFVGKNVLHVQVFKKNDKRTIYNCVYRDGKQGDYFIKRFNVTAMTRDKMYDITQGTPSSRVIYFTANPNGEAEVIKVTMEPDLTKKRQSIFLEKDFSDILIKGRAAKGNLLTKRVIRRIGLKSHGHSTLGGRKVWFDPDVNRINYDENGRFLGEFNDDEYILVVLDNGEFYITNFDPNNHYEDNILRLEKWDEHKVWTAILYDADNEGYPYIKRFTMDATKRHQNFLGENPNSKLILLTDTVYPRISVTYGGVDAVRPAEEIDAEQFIAQKSFKAKGKRLSTWNIGSIEELEPNRFPEPEADEGSDEAQESDECVGAGESVSTSSKAKATTENLDPDAGKSQQQIIDELTGQTSLFDDKNFTEDDERDRDWLKDQ
;
A
#
# COMPACT_ATOMS: atom_id res chain seq x y z
N MET A 1 -22.26 -64.47 -10.22
CA MET A 1 -22.50 -65.31 -9.07
C MET A 1 -22.53 -64.29 -7.96
N SER A 2 -23.64 -63.65 -7.73
CA SER A 2 -24.84 -64.10 -6.93
C SER A 2 -24.39 -64.42 -5.51
N ASP A 3 -24.90 -63.93 -4.48
CA ASP A 3 -26.14 -63.33 -4.07
C ASP A 3 -25.94 -62.95 -2.62
N GLU A 4 -26.57 -61.86 -2.26
CA GLU A 4 -27.66 -61.75 -1.24
C GLU A 4 -27.26 -62.18 0.17
N ILE A 5 -27.51 -61.38 1.13
CA ILE A 5 -28.76 -61.18 1.92
C ILE A 5 -28.54 -60.13 3.00
N LYS A 6 -29.25 -59.03 2.99
CA LYS A 6 -30.38 -58.47 3.79
C LYS A 6 -30.38 -58.61 5.34
N ASP A 7 -30.61 -57.41 5.86
CA ASP A 7 -31.48 -57.03 6.98
C ASP A 7 -31.03 -57.26 8.44
N LYS A 8 -30.92 -56.22 9.21
CA LYS A 8 -31.90 -55.60 10.14
C LYS A 8 -31.29 -54.61 11.08
N ASP A 9 -31.73 -53.42 10.95
CA ASP A 9 -32.48 -52.56 11.87
C ASP A 9 -32.10 -52.46 13.35
N GLU A 10 -31.99 -51.24 13.68
CA GLU A 10 -32.56 -50.46 14.78
C GLU A 10 -31.66 -49.97 15.91
N LEU A 11 -31.70 -48.59 15.99
CA LEU A 11 -31.71 -47.75 17.18
C LEU A 11 -30.39 -47.54 17.96
N LEU A 12 -29.83 -46.35 17.80
CA LEU A 12 -29.89 -45.36 18.89
C LEU A 12 -29.43 -43.97 18.42
N LYS A 13 -30.29 -43.01 18.65
CA LYS A 13 -30.10 -41.55 18.42
C LYS A 13 -29.10 -41.01 19.43
N GLY A 14 -28.25 -40.09 18.95
CA GLY A 14 -27.44 -39.20 19.76
C GLY A 14 -26.91 -38.07 18.87
N GLY A 15 -27.58 -36.93 18.93
CA GLY A 15 -27.31 -35.79 18.04
C GLY A 15 -26.07 -35.03 18.44
N GLU A 16 -25.35 -34.61 17.40
CA GLU A 16 -24.36 -33.55 17.47
C GLU A 16 -25.02 -32.19 17.40
N PRO A 17 -24.40 -31.16 17.92
CA PRO A 17 -24.58 -29.85 17.37
C PRO A 17 -23.28 -29.33 16.72
N HIS A 18 -23.36 -29.10 15.41
CA HIS A 18 -22.43 -28.23 14.70
C HIS A 18 -22.66 -26.80 15.17
N ALA A 19 -21.61 -26.15 15.67
CA ALA A 19 -21.53 -24.72 15.81
C ALA A 19 -20.61 -24.16 14.71
N SER A 20 -21.22 -23.47 13.77
CA SER A 20 -20.53 -22.55 12.86
C SER A 20 -20.63 -21.16 13.46
N GLU A 21 -19.52 -20.58 13.88
CA GLU A 21 -19.46 -19.18 14.30
C GLU A 21 -19.09 -18.28 13.14
N SER A 22 -20.03 -17.44 12.76
CA SER A 22 -19.76 -16.18 12.09
C SER A 22 -20.00 -15.05 13.10
N ALA A 23 -18.95 -14.30 13.43
CA ALA A 23 -19.07 -13.11 14.26
C ALA A 23 -19.46 -11.92 13.38
N GLU A 24 -20.67 -11.42 13.55
CA GLU A 24 -21.09 -10.11 13.10
C GLU A 24 -21.26 -9.15 14.28
N SER A 25 -20.87 -7.93 14.03
CA SER A 25 -20.84 -6.75 14.89
C SER A 25 -22.18 -6.44 15.52
N ALA A 26 -22.20 -6.20 16.84
CA ALA A 26 -23.34 -5.68 17.56
C ALA A 26 -23.38 -4.15 17.50
N GLU A 27 -24.39 -3.58 16.86
CA GLU A 27 -24.86 -2.22 17.10
C GLU A 27 -25.89 -2.23 18.25
N SER A 28 -25.69 -1.29 19.17
CA SER A 28 -26.57 -1.03 20.30
C SER A 28 -27.89 -0.41 19.84
N VAL A 29 -29.01 -1.00 20.26
CA VAL A 29 -30.32 -0.35 20.31
C VAL A 29 -30.90 -0.55 21.70
N ASP A 30 -30.99 0.55 22.43
CA ASP A 30 -31.81 0.66 23.64
C ASP A 30 -33.27 0.63 23.24
N GLU A 31 -34.02 -0.39 23.67
CA GLU A 31 -35.47 -0.33 23.81
C GLU A 31 -35.86 -0.95 25.14
N ALA A 32 -36.35 -0.07 26.02
CA ALA A 32 -37.02 -0.46 27.26
C ALA A 32 -38.36 -1.13 26.94
N ALA A 33 -38.44 -2.45 27.06
CA ALA A 33 -39.72 -3.15 27.04
C ALA A 33 -40.29 -3.20 28.47
N GLY A 34 -41.43 -2.58 28.65
CA GLY A 34 -42.16 -2.60 29.88
C GLY A 34 -42.70 -4.01 30.18
N VAL A 35 -42.50 -4.45 31.39
CA VAL A 35 -43.04 -5.68 31.95
C VAL A 35 -44.58 -5.59 31.98
N THR A 36 -45.25 -6.54 31.38
CA THR A 36 -46.73 -6.64 31.41
C THR A 36 -47.19 -7.36 32.65
N PRO A 37 -48.43 -7.10 33.17
CA PRO A 37 -48.95 -7.73 34.38
C PRO A 37 -49.12 -9.24 34.34
N GLU A 38 -48.91 -9.90 33.22
CA GLU A 38 -49.01 -11.35 33.09
C GLU A 38 -47.72 -12.08 33.53
N ASP A 39 -46.55 -11.39 33.54
CA ASP A 39 -45.30 -11.99 33.99
C ASP A 39 -45.15 -12.12 35.50
N GLU A 40 -45.90 -11.30 36.29
CA GLU A 40 -45.92 -11.45 37.76
C GLU A 40 -46.79 -12.63 38.26
N ALA A 41 -47.64 -13.17 37.40
CA ALA A 41 -48.51 -14.33 37.79
C ALA A 41 -47.79 -15.67 37.60
N ALA A 42 -46.72 -15.74 36.83
CA ALA A 42 -45.98 -16.99 36.57
C ALA A 42 -44.93 -17.33 37.66
N GLU A 43 -44.56 -16.36 38.50
CA GLU A 43 -43.57 -16.59 39.57
C GLU A 43 -44.17 -17.20 40.84
N GLN A 44 -45.50 -17.35 40.97
CA GLN A 44 -46.14 -17.82 42.20
C GLN A 44 -46.40 -19.34 42.29
N HIS A 45 -45.95 -20.17 41.31
CA HIS A 45 -46.19 -21.59 41.33
C HIS A 45 -44.96 -22.45 41.05
N SER A 46 -43.76 -22.07 41.50
CA SER A 46 -42.65 -23.02 41.56
C SER A 46 -42.40 -23.37 43.04
N ASP A 47 -42.65 -24.63 43.41
CA ASP A 47 -42.26 -25.25 44.69
C ASP A 47 -40.72 -25.41 44.82
N TYR A 48 -39.94 -24.64 44.09
CA TYR A 48 -38.49 -24.61 44.18
C TYR A 48 -38.10 -23.73 45.36
N LYS A 49 -37.94 -24.32 46.53
CA LYS A 49 -37.20 -23.72 47.63
C LYS A 49 -35.73 -23.74 47.29
N PRO A 50 -35.06 -22.60 47.04
CA PRO A 50 -33.62 -22.58 46.87
C PRO A 50 -32.98 -23.13 48.13
N VAL A 51 -32.23 -24.21 47.97
CA VAL A 51 -31.43 -24.79 49.06
C VAL A 51 -30.32 -23.77 49.35
N ASN A 52 -30.55 -22.91 50.35
CA ASN A 52 -29.56 -22.01 50.90
C ASN A 52 -28.45 -22.81 51.58
N ARG A 53 -27.63 -23.50 50.78
CA ARG A 53 -26.33 -24.05 51.17
C ARG A 53 -25.21 -23.28 50.44
N PHE A 54 -25.25 -21.96 50.54
CA PHE A 54 -24.02 -21.19 50.28
C PHE A 54 -23.30 -21.11 51.64
N ASP A 55 -22.29 -21.94 51.79
CA ASP A 55 -21.23 -21.70 52.76
C ASP A 55 -20.68 -20.30 52.46
N ALA A 56 -20.79 -19.39 53.41
CA ALA A 56 -20.33 -18.02 53.22
C ALA A 56 -18.83 -17.93 52.80
N SER A 57 -18.08 -19.00 53.08
CA SER A 57 -16.70 -19.20 52.64
C SER A 57 -16.56 -19.48 51.14
N ALA A 58 -17.65 -19.88 50.46
CA ALA A 58 -17.67 -20.20 49.02
C ALA A 58 -18.19 -19.03 48.15
N VAL A 59 -18.66 -17.95 48.75
CA VAL A 59 -19.09 -16.76 48.00
C VAL A 59 -17.85 -16.00 47.48
N ARG A 60 -17.58 -16.10 46.20
CA ARG A 60 -16.51 -15.32 45.52
C ARG A 60 -17.15 -14.09 44.89
N HIS A 61 -16.66 -12.93 45.26
CA HIS A 61 -17.06 -11.68 44.62
C HIS A 61 -16.61 -11.65 43.16
N LEU A 62 -17.48 -11.14 42.28
CA LEU A 62 -17.18 -10.99 40.86
C LEU A 62 -15.93 -10.11 40.63
N SER A 63 -15.74 -9.07 41.48
CA SER A 63 -14.53 -8.24 41.49
C SER A 63 -13.24 -9.05 41.69
N GLY A 64 -13.23 -10.01 42.63
CA GLY A 64 -12.07 -10.89 42.85
C GLY A 64 -11.80 -11.84 41.69
N MET A 65 -12.85 -12.25 40.96
CA MET A 65 -12.68 -13.04 39.74
C MET A 65 -12.04 -12.23 38.64
N TYR A 66 -12.47 -10.96 38.43
CA TYR A 66 -11.85 -10.07 37.47
C TYR A 66 -10.42 -9.69 37.87
N GLN A 67 -10.18 -9.36 39.12
CA GLN A 67 -8.90 -8.91 39.63
C GLN A 67 -7.83 -10.01 39.59
N ASN A 68 -8.17 -11.27 39.93
CA ASN A 68 -7.20 -12.35 40.01
C ASN A 68 -7.24 -13.22 38.74
N TRP A 69 -8.37 -13.87 38.45
CA TRP A 69 -8.41 -14.89 37.38
C TRP A 69 -8.33 -14.31 35.97
N PHE A 70 -8.98 -13.16 35.74
CA PHE A 70 -8.95 -12.53 34.42
C PHE A 70 -7.59 -11.92 34.14
N LEU A 71 -6.97 -11.26 35.14
CA LEU A 71 -5.62 -10.71 35.00
C LEU A 71 -4.58 -11.84 34.81
N ASP A 72 -4.67 -12.93 35.56
CA ASP A 72 -3.79 -14.08 35.39
C ASP A 72 -3.93 -14.68 33.98
N TYR A 73 -5.17 -14.85 33.50
CA TYR A 73 -5.42 -15.33 32.16
C TYR A 73 -4.94 -14.35 31.08
N ALA A 74 -5.21 -13.05 31.24
CA ALA A 74 -4.77 -12.02 30.33
C ALA A 74 -3.22 -11.97 30.25
N SER A 75 -2.55 -12.00 31.40
CA SER A 75 -1.08 -12.05 31.49
C SER A 75 -0.53 -13.31 30.80
N TYR A 76 -1.12 -14.48 31.07
CA TYR A 76 -0.74 -15.71 30.38
C TYR A 76 -0.89 -15.63 28.87
N VAL A 77 -2.02 -15.10 28.36
CA VAL A 77 -2.23 -14.96 26.90
C VAL A 77 -1.25 -13.98 26.28
N ILE A 78 -0.87 -12.92 26.97
CA ILE A 78 0.10 -11.93 26.50
C ILE A 78 1.51 -12.56 26.47
N LEU A 79 1.99 -13.07 27.59
CA LEU A 79 3.37 -13.50 27.78
C LEU A 79 3.66 -14.88 27.17
N GLU A 80 2.73 -15.83 27.29
CA GLU A 80 2.96 -17.24 26.95
C GLU A 80 2.25 -17.73 25.68
N ARG A 81 1.58 -16.84 24.91
CA ARG A 81 0.86 -17.28 23.73
C ARG A 81 0.96 -16.36 22.52
N ALA A 82 0.55 -15.09 22.66
CA ALA A 82 0.22 -14.25 21.49
C ALA A 82 1.37 -13.36 21.04
N VAL A 83 2.15 -12.81 21.96
CA VAL A 83 3.18 -11.81 21.69
C VAL A 83 4.55 -12.49 21.58
N PRO A 84 5.36 -12.18 20.54
CA PRO A 84 6.70 -12.72 20.40
C PRO A 84 7.68 -12.10 21.40
N HIS A 85 8.68 -12.85 21.83
CA HIS A 85 9.77 -12.36 22.65
C HIS A 85 10.78 -11.57 21.81
N ILE A 86 11.31 -10.46 22.32
CA ILE A 86 12.25 -9.61 21.59
C ILE A 86 13.57 -10.33 21.27
N GLU A 87 14.02 -11.17 22.20
CA GLU A 87 15.32 -11.84 22.14
C GLU A 87 15.48 -12.80 20.95
N ASP A 88 14.48 -13.63 20.67
CA ASP A 88 14.50 -14.60 19.58
C ASP A 88 13.42 -14.40 18.52
N GLY A 89 12.53 -13.42 18.71
CA GLY A 89 11.46 -13.12 17.78
C GLY A 89 10.36 -14.18 17.71
N LEU A 90 10.32 -15.14 18.64
CA LEU A 90 9.46 -16.30 18.58
C LEU A 90 8.36 -16.25 19.66
N LYS A 91 7.21 -16.81 19.31
CA LYS A 91 6.19 -17.17 20.29
C LYS A 91 6.59 -18.48 21.01
N PRO A 92 6.10 -18.74 22.24
CA PRO A 92 6.46 -19.95 22.97
C PRO A 92 6.21 -21.25 22.20
N VAL A 93 5.10 -21.38 21.47
CA VAL A 93 4.83 -22.57 20.64
C VAL A 93 5.88 -22.76 19.54
N GLN A 94 6.29 -21.69 18.88
CA GLN A 94 7.30 -21.72 17.80
C GLN A 94 8.67 -22.14 18.35
N ARG A 95 9.06 -21.59 19.49
CA ARG A 95 10.30 -21.93 20.21
C ARG A 95 10.34 -23.41 20.60
N ARG A 96 9.23 -23.92 21.13
CA ARG A 96 9.08 -25.32 21.53
C ARG A 96 9.11 -26.27 20.32
N ILE A 97 8.53 -25.88 19.18
CA ILE A 97 8.62 -26.63 17.93
C ILE A 97 10.09 -26.73 17.47
N LEU A 98 10.81 -25.62 17.39
CA LEU A 98 12.22 -25.60 16.97
C LEU A 98 13.10 -26.40 17.93
N HIS A 99 12.86 -26.29 19.25
CA HIS A 99 13.54 -27.10 20.25
C HIS A 99 13.29 -28.59 20.04
N SER A 100 12.05 -28.99 19.82
CA SER A 100 11.67 -30.38 19.51
C SER A 100 12.35 -30.90 18.26
N MET A 101 12.32 -30.11 17.18
CA MET A 101 12.99 -30.45 15.93
C MET A 101 14.49 -30.62 16.11
N LYS A 102 15.14 -29.75 16.95
CA LYS A 102 16.57 -29.86 17.24
C LYS A 102 16.91 -31.10 18.03
N ARG A 103 16.06 -31.52 18.96
CA ARG A 103 16.25 -32.80 19.72
C ARG A 103 16.09 -34.03 18.84
N MET A 104 15.29 -33.96 17.79
CA MET A 104 15.03 -35.04 16.83
C MET A 104 15.98 -34.98 15.60
N ASP A 105 16.85 -33.97 15.53
CA ASP A 105 17.66 -33.66 14.34
C ASP A 105 18.74 -34.73 14.09
N ASP A 106 18.52 -35.51 13.02
CA ASP A 106 19.47 -36.50 12.47
C ASP A 106 19.84 -36.17 11.00
N GLY A 107 19.47 -34.96 10.51
CA GLY A 107 19.68 -34.46 9.15
C GLY A 107 18.65 -34.93 8.13
N ARG A 108 17.72 -35.82 8.50
CA ARG A 108 16.65 -36.34 7.63
C ARG A 108 15.34 -35.60 7.88
N TYR A 109 14.42 -35.72 6.92
CA TYR A 109 13.05 -35.27 7.09
C TYR A 109 12.28 -36.13 8.08
N ASN A 110 11.56 -35.48 8.98
CA ASN A 110 10.65 -36.11 9.95
C ASN A 110 9.20 -35.80 9.60
N LYS A 111 8.29 -36.78 9.79
CA LYS A 111 6.85 -36.52 9.67
C LYS A 111 6.43 -35.42 10.62
N VAL A 112 5.62 -34.48 10.12
CA VAL A 112 5.06 -33.39 10.93
C VAL A 112 4.30 -33.95 12.14
N ALA A 113 3.56 -35.06 11.98
CA ALA A 113 2.88 -35.72 13.08
C ALA A 113 3.84 -36.13 14.21
N ASN A 114 5.06 -36.60 13.89
CA ASN A 114 6.06 -36.99 14.90
C ASN A 114 6.64 -35.75 15.62
N ILE A 115 6.88 -34.67 14.86
CA ILE A 115 7.35 -33.39 15.44
C ILE A 115 6.28 -32.84 16.39
N VAL A 116 5.02 -32.84 15.99
CA VAL A 116 3.88 -32.38 16.81
C VAL A 116 3.81 -33.23 18.11
N GLY A 117 3.82 -34.57 18.00
CA GLY A 117 3.80 -35.46 19.15
C GLY A 117 4.97 -35.25 20.10
N HIS A 118 6.20 -35.00 19.56
CA HIS A 118 7.37 -34.70 20.40
C HIS A 118 7.25 -33.33 21.07
N THR A 119 6.65 -32.33 20.38
CA THR A 119 6.47 -30.98 20.93
C THR A 119 5.49 -30.95 22.11
N MET A 120 4.52 -31.83 22.14
CA MET A 120 3.57 -31.96 23.26
C MET A 120 4.23 -32.23 24.63
N GLN A 121 5.48 -32.71 24.67
CA GLN A 121 6.26 -32.80 25.88
C GLN A 121 6.59 -31.44 26.52
N PHE A 122 6.54 -30.37 25.74
CA PHE A 122 6.88 -29.00 26.16
C PHE A 122 5.68 -28.06 26.10
N HIS A 123 4.67 -28.36 25.26
CA HIS A 123 3.56 -27.45 25.00
C HIS A 123 2.24 -28.06 25.49
N PRO A 124 1.58 -27.47 26.53
CA PRO A 124 0.40 -28.05 27.20
C PRO A 124 -0.90 -27.73 26.44
N HIS A 125 -0.89 -27.69 25.09
CA HIS A 125 -2.07 -27.41 24.28
C HIS A 125 -2.26 -28.47 23.20
N GLY A 126 -3.42 -28.44 22.52
CA GLY A 126 -3.79 -29.44 21.52
C GLY A 126 -2.83 -29.52 20.33
N ASP A 127 -2.68 -30.71 19.79
CA ASP A 127 -1.83 -31.08 18.67
C ASP A 127 -2.13 -30.25 17.39
N ALA A 128 -3.41 -29.92 17.16
CA ALA A 128 -3.81 -29.09 16.02
C ALA A 128 -3.14 -27.72 16.04
N SER A 129 -3.08 -27.05 17.21
CA SER A 129 -2.44 -25.74 17.35
C SER A 129 -0.92 -25.78 17.08
N ILE A 130 -0.26 -26.87 17.48
CA ILE A 130 1.16 -27.10 17.19
C ILE A 130 1.35 -27.34 15.69
N GLY A 131 0.46 -28.17 15.10
CA GLY A 131 0.49 -28.45 13.66
C GLY A 131 0.33 -27.21 12.81
N ASP A 132 -0.66 -26.37 13.13
CA ASP A 132 -0.91 -25.10 12.42
C ASP A 132 0.26 -24.12 12.56
N ALA A 133 0.84 -24.00 13.76
CA ALA A 133 2.02 -23.17 13.99
C ALA A 133 3.23 -23.68 13.17
N LEU A 134 3.46 -24.99 13.11
CA LEU A 134 4.53 -25.59 12.32
C LEU A 134 4.33 -25.34 10.82
N VAL A 135 3.08 -25.47 10.31
CA VAL A 135 2.75 -25.18 8.91
C VAL A 135 3.02 -23.72 8.60
N GLN A 136 2.58 -22.78 9.43
CA GLN A 136 2.86 -21.36 9.24
C GLN A 136 4.36 -21.03 9.23
N MET A 137 5.15 -21.70 10.08
CA MET A 137 6.62 -21.53 10.08
C MET A 137 7.26 -22.10 8.82
N GLY A 138 6.78 -23.25 8.33
CA GLY A 138 7.28 -23.86 7.10
C GLY A 138 6.97 -23.05 5.85
N GLN A 139 5.79 -22.42 5.80
CA GLN A 139 5.39 -21.56 4.68
C GLN A 139 6.24 -20.26 4.58
N LYS A 140 6.99 -19.87 5.62
CA LYS A 140 7.90 -18.71 5.60
C LYS A 140 9.27 -19.00 4.97
N ASP A 141 9.57 -20.28 4.68
CA ASP A 141 10.75 -20.76 3.95
C ASP A 141 12.10 -20.20 4.45
N LEU A 142 12.27 -20.12 5.77
CA LEU A 142 13.51 -19.62 6.37
C LEU A 142 14.12 -20.62 7.37
N LEU A 143 13.34 -21.04 8.38
CA LEU A 143 13.84 -21.88 9.49
C LEU A 143 13.64 -23.38 9.25
N ILE A 144 12.74 -23.74 8.37
CA ILE A 144 12.26 -25.13 8.18
C ILE A 144 12.28 -25.46 6.69
N ASP A 145 13.01 -26.51 6.32
CA ASP A 145 12.91 -27.14 5.02
C ASP A 145 11.65 -28.03 5.01
N THR A 146 10.82 -27.88 3.99
CA THR A 146 9.53 -28.56 3.87
C THR A 146 9.51 -29.60 2.75
N GLN A 147 8.79 -30.70 2.95
CA GLN A 147 8.54 -31.72 1.93
C GLN A 147 7.09 -32.13 1.92
N GLY A 148 6.48 -32.21 0.72
CA GLY A 148 5.07 -32.53 0.55
C GLY A 148 4.22 -31.26 0.32
N ASN A 149 2.89 -31.36 0.45
CA ASN A 149 1.96 -30.25 0.26
C ASN A 149 1.75 -29.47 1.57
N TRP A 150 2.40 -28.33 1.68
CA TRP A 150 2.31 -27.42 2.82
C TRP A 150 1.27 -26.30 2.64
N GLY A 151 0.37 -26.44 1.66
CA GLY A 151 -0.59 -25.42 1.29
C GLY A 151 0.05 -24.34 0.39
N ASN A 152 -0.74 -23.32 0.09
CA ASN A 152 -0.29 -22.20 -0.73
C ASN A 152 -0.81 -20.88 -0.15
N ILE A 153 0.10 -19.97 0.21
CA ILE A 153 -0.25 -18.66 0.78
C ILE A 153 -0.93 -17.74 -0.23
N LEU A 154 -0.75 -17.98 -1.53
CA LEU A 154 -1.34 -17.17 -2.60
C LEU A 154 -2.79 -17.58 -2.88
N THR A 155 -3.05 -18.89 -2.99
CA THR A 155 -4.41 -19.40 -3.26
C THR A 155 -5.23 -19.60 -1.99
N GLY A 156 -4.55 -19.73 -0.82
CA GLY A 156 -5.20 -20.04 0.45
C GLY A 156 -5.46 -21.54 0.66
N ASP A 157 -4.89 -22.39 -0.20
CA ASP A 157 -5.01 -23.84 -0.04
C ASP A 157 -4.39 -24.31 1.26
N ARG A 158 -5.07 -25.23 1.92
CA ARG A 158 -4.62 -25.78 3.19
C ARG A 158 -3.51 -26.80 2.99
N ALA A 159 -2.62 -26.92 3.97
CA ALA A 159 -1.64 -27.98 4.02
C ALA A 159 -2.30 -29.36 4.11
N ALA A 160 -1.63 -30.38 3.59
CA ALA A 160 -2.03 -31.76 3.78
C ALA A 160 -1.93 -32.14 5.27
N ALA A 161 -2.63 -33.23 5.66
CA ALA A 161 -2.61 -33.68 7.03
C ALA A 161 -1.17 -34.01 7.53
N PRO A 162 -0.86 -33.75 8.82
CA PRO A 162 0.50 -33.90 9.39
C PRO A 162 1.20 -35.23 9.14
N ARG A 163 0.45 -36.31 8.91
CA ARG A 163 0.98 -37.64 8.59
C ARG A 163 1.58 -37.76 7.17
N TYR A 164 1.25 -36.85 6.27
CA TYR A 164 1.72 -36.88 4.86
C TYR A 164 2.88 -35.97 4.57
N ILE A 165 2.99 -34.86 5.30
CA ILE A 165 4.03 -33.83 5.12
C ILE A 165 5.21 -34.06 6.06
N GLU A 166 6.36 -33.60 5.64
CA GLU A 166 7.61 -33.78 6.38
C GLU A 166 8.38 -32.46 6.49
N ALA A 167 9.14 -32.33 7.57
CA ALA A 167 9.95 -31.18 7.87
C ALA A 167 11.30 -31.56 8.47
N ARG A 168 12.28 -30.69 8.27
CA ARG A 168 13.55 -30.68 8.99
C ARG A 168 14.01 -29.24 9.22
N LEU A 169 14.99 -29.04 10.10
CA LEU A 169 15.62 -27.74 10.29
C LEU A 169 16.41 -27.35 9.04
N SER A 170 16.27 -26.10 8.61
CA SER A 170 17.09 -25.55 7.51
C SER A 170 18.54 -25.40 7.97
N LYS A 171 19.48 -25.33 7.01
CA LYS A 171 20.89 -25.03 7.31
C LYS A 171 21.05 -23.67 7.97
N PHE A 172 20.23 -22.69 7.58
CA PHE A 172 20.18 -21.38 8.20
C PHE A 172 19.78 -21.48 9.68
N ALA A 173 18.74 -22.24 10.01
CA ALA A 173 18.31 -22.41 11.38
C ALA A 173 19.40 -23.05 12.24
N LEU A 174 20.10 -24.07 11.71
CA LEU A 174 21.20 -24.73 12.41
C LEU A 174 22.38 -23.81 12.71
N ASP A 175 22.72 -22.90 11.78
CA ASP A 175 23.84 -21.95 11.93
C ASP A 175 23.51 -20.80 12.91
N VAL A 176 22.23 -20.36 12.91
CA VAL A 176 21.84 -19.08 13.52
C VAL A 176 21.15 -19.24 14.87
N VAL A 177 20.34 -20.31 15.05
CA VAL A 177 19.36 -20.37 16.14
C VAL A 177 19.85 -21.18 17.34
N PHE A 178 20.73 -22.16 17.12
CA PHE A 178 21.06 -23.15 18.15
C PHE A 178 22.51 -23.09 18.63
N ASN A 179 22.68 -22.89 19.91
CA ASN A 179 23.93 -23.16 20.62
C ASN A 179 23.62 -23.58 22.09
N PRO A 180 23.73 -24.87 22.44
CA PRO A 180 23.40 -25.35 23.79
C PRO A 180 24.19 -24.71 24.91
N LYS A 181 25.42 -24.22 24.63
CA LYS A 181 26.30 -23.61 25.61
C LYS A 181 25.94 -22.16 25.98
N THR A 182 25.24 -21.46 25.05
CA THR A 182 24.79 -20.08 25.26
C THR A 182 23.31 -19.98 25.56
N THR A 183 22.57 -21.10 25.50
CA THR A 183 21.14 -21.17 25.79
C THR A 183 20.91 -21.22 27.31
N ASP A 184 19.95 -20.40 27.77
CA ASP A 184 19.47 -20.45 29.15
C ASP A 184 18.25 -21.39 29.21
N TRP A 185 18.27 -22.31 30.21
CA TRP A 185 17.30 -23.42 30.26
C TRP A 185 16.39 -23.29 31.47
N GLN A 186 15.11 -23.69 31.27
CA GLN A 186 14.10 -23.85 32.30
C GLN A 186 13.48 -25.24 32.25
N LEU A 187 12.71 -25.60 33.29
CA LEU A 187 11.92 -26.83 33.27
C LEU A 187 10.67 -26.66 32.43
N SER A 188 10.27 -27.74 31.73
CA SER A 188 9.00 -27.80 31.03
C SER A 188 7.82 -27.69 32.01
N TYR A 189 6.62 -27.44 31.49
CA TYR A 189 5.40 -27.27 32.31
C TYR A 189 5.13 -28.45 33.27
N ASP A 190 5.59 -29.67 32.94
CA ASP A 190 5.45 -30.86 33.75
C ASP A 190 6.68 -31.16 34.64
N GLY A 191 7.72 -30.33 34.58
CA GLY A 191 8.97 -30.46 35.31
C GLY A 191 9.88 -31.62 34.88
N ARG A 192 9.54 -32.39 33.86
CA ARG A 192 10.28 -33.59 33.42
C ARG A 192 11.41 -33.34 32.47
N ASN A 193 11.27 -32.30 31.66
CA ASN A 193 12.21 -31.95 30.61
C ASN A 193 12.77 -30.53 30.81
N LYS A 194 13.86 -30.23 30.12
CA LYS A 194 14.40 -28.85 30.01
C LYS A 194 14.00 -28.27 28.65
N GLU A 195 13.52 -27.03 28.64
CA GLU A 195 13.26 -26.22 27.46
C GLU A 195 14.01 -24.88 27.51
N PRO A 196 14.33 -24.28 26.37
CA PRO A 196 14.98 -22.97 26.34
C PRO A 196 14.01 -21.87 26.80
N ILE A 197 14.50 -20.93 27.63
CA ILE A 197 13.77 -19.71 27.96
C ILE A 197 13.61 -18.88 26.66
N THR A 198 14.74 -18.58 26.01
CA THR A 198 14.83 -18.03 24.66
C THR A 198 15.89 -18.76 23.86
N LEU A 199 15.78 -18.82 22.56
CA LEU A 199 16.82 -19.38 21.70
C LEU A 199 17.90 -18.33 21.45
N PRO A 200 19.21 -18.71 21.39
CA PRO A 200 20.30 -17.79 21.11
C PRO A 200 20.39 -17.43 19.62
N ALA A 201 19.36 -16.77 19.12
CA ALA A 201 19.25 -16.39 17.72
C ALA A 201 20.22 -15.21 17.39
N LYS A 202 21.11 -15.46 16.41
CA LYS A 202 22.11 -14.48 15.95
C LYS A 202 21.70 -13.83 14.64
N PHE A 203 20.42 -13.40 14.53
CA PHE A 203 19.84 -12.74 13.39
C PHE A 203 18.48 -12.13 13.77
N PRO A 204 18.02 -11.01 13.19
CA PRO A 204 16.74 -10.37 13.50
C PRO A 204 15.54 -11.17 12.97
N LEU A 205 15.28 -12.35 13.56
CA LEU A 205 14.25 -13.30 13.12
C LEU A 205 12.84 -12.69 13.15
N LEU A 206 12.54 -11.86 14.16
CA LEU A 206 11.25 -11.20 14.27
C LEU A 206 10.93 -10.37 13.04
N LEU A 207 11.90 -9.58 12.57
CA LEU A 207 11.72 -8.72 11.41
C LEU A 207 11.74 -9.52 10.10
N ALA A 208 12.56 -10.57 10.00
CA ALA A 208 12.61 -11.39 8.80
C ALA A 208 11.32 -12.19 8.56
N GLN A 209 10.73 -12.73 9.63
CA GLN A 209 9.53 -13.57 9.52
C GLN A 209 8.22 -12.81 9.72
N GLY A 210 8.28 -11.66 10.37
CA GLY A 210 7.09 -10.99 10.88
C GLY A 210 6.35 -11.82 11.93
N ALA A 211 5.48 -11.17 12.68
CA ALA A 211 4.62 -11.82 13.67
C ALA A 211 3.28 -11.13 13.76
N GLU A 212 2.22 -11.90 13.89
CA GLU A 212 0.87 -11.40 14.16
C GLU A 212 0.26 -12.15 15.32
N GLY A 213 -0.29 -11.46 16.29
CA GLY A 213 -0.92 -12.07 17.45
C GLY A 213 -1.93 -11.14 18.11
N ILE A 214 -3.04 -11.71 18.55
CA ILE A 214 -4.10 -11.01 19.26
C ILE A 214 -4.13 -11.55 20.68
N ALA A 215 -3.90 -10.66 21.64
CA ALA A 215 -3.97 -10.96 23.08
C ALA A 215 -5.13 -10.20 23.72
N VAL A 216 -5.28 -10.34 25.02
CA VAL A 216 -6.29 -9.59 25.77
C VAL A 216 -5.83 -8.14 25.94
N GLY A 217 -6.56 -7.19 25.33
CA GLY A 217 -6.24 -5.76 25.37
C GLY A 217 -5.02 -5.31 24.56
N LEU A 218 -4.28 -6.25 23.97
CA LEU A 218 -3.06 -6.00 23.19
C LEU A 218 -3.09 -6.79 21.88
N SER A 219 -2.42 -6.25 20.87
CA SER A 219 -2.14 -6.98 19.62
C SER A 219 -0.70 -6.69 19.18
N SER A 220 -0.08 -7.65 18.54
CA SER A 220 1.20 -7.48 17.85
C SER A 220 1.00 -7.71 16.37
N LYS A 221 1.51 -6.80 15.52
CA LYS A 221 1.53 -6.94 14.07
C LYS A 221 2.85 -6.38 13.53
N VAL A 222 3.86 -7.24 13.54
CA VAL A 222 5.18 -6.96 12.96
C VAL A 222 5.19 -7.51 11.55
N LEU A 223 5.46 -6.65 10.58
CA LEU A 223 5.51 -7.01 9.16
C LEU A 223 6.85 -7.65 8.82
N PRO A 224 6.91 -8.59 7.85
CA PRO A 224 8.17 -9.18 7.39
C PRO A 224 8.99 -8.18 6.58
N HIS A 225 10.33 -8.30 6.67
CA HIS A 225 11.30 -7.46 5.98
C HIS A 225 12.28 -8.31 5.17
N ASN A 226 12.93 -7.71 4.19
CA ASN A 226 13.85 -8.41 3.32
C ASN A 226 15.12 -8.87 4.07
N PHE A 227 15.53 -10.12 3.83
CA PHE A 227 16.69 -10.73 4.46
C PHE A 227 18.00 -9.96 4.20
N ASN A 228 18.24 -9.56 2.96
CA ASN A 228 19.45 -8.84 2.58
C ASN A 228 19.50 -7.43 3.18
N GLU A 229 18.37 -6.73 3.15
CA GLU A 229 18.24 -5.38 3.72
C GLU A 229 18.43 -5.39 5.25
N LEU A 230 17.98 -6.45 5.93
CA LEU A 230 18.23 -6.62 7.36
C LEU A 230 19.73 -6.82 7.66
N CYS A 231 20.46 -7.59 6.83
CA CYS A 231 21.91 -7.72 6.97
C CYS A 231 22.61 -6.37 6.72
N ASP A 232 22.24 -5.66 5.67
CA ASP A 232 22.82 -4.36 5.32
C ASP A 232 22.56 -3.32 6.43
N ALA A 233 21.34 -3.24 6.91
CA ALA A 233 20.96 -2.33 7.98
C ALA A 233 21.69 -2.66 9.30
N ALA A 234 21.93 -3.94 9.59
CA ALA A 234 22.75 -4.36 10.73
C ALA A 234 24.20 -3.87 10.59
N VAL A 235 24.80 -4.00 9.40
CA VAL A 235 26.16 -3.51 9.12
C VAL A 235 26.22 -1.98 9.22
N HIS A 236 25.23 -1.25 8.66
CA HIS A 236 25.16 0.22 8.78
C HIS A 236 25.07 0.65 10.24
N TYR A 237 24.22 0.00 11.03
CA TYR A 237 24.09 0.30 12.47
C TYR A 237 25.43 0.12 13.20
N LEU A 238 26.13 -1.01 12.97
CA LEU A 238 27.44 -1.29 13.59
C LEU A 238 28.53 -0.29 13.19
N LYS A 239 28.45 0.28 11.99
CA LYS A 239 29.34 1.36 11.51
C LYS A 239 28.92 2.74 12.01
N GLY A 240 27.77 2.88 12.70
CA GLY A 240 27.22 4.16 13.14
C GLY A 240 26.59 4.97 12.02
N GLU A 241 26.24 4.34 10.90
CA GLU A 241 25.59 4.95 9.75
C GLU A 241 24.06 4.90 9.87
N PRO A 242 23.34 5.88 9.31
CA PRO A 242 21.87 5.83 9.30
C PRO A 242 21.37 4.72 8.38
N PHE A 243 20.30 4.05 8.79
CA PHE A 243 19.63 3.03 8.00
C PHE A 243 18.12 3.23 8.02
N THR A 244 17.44 2.73 6.98
CA THR A 244 15.98 2.69 6.88
C THR A 244 15.59 1.37 6.23
N ILE A 245 14.63 0.67 6.81
CA ILE A 245 14.12 -0.60 6.30
C ILE A 245 12.61 -0.54 6.16
N TYR A 246 12.11 -1.16 5.09
CA TYR A 246 10.68 -1.22 4.80
C TYR A 246 10.22 -2.67 4.63
N PRO A 247 8.95 -2.96 4.93
CA PRO A 247 8.39 -4.29 4.75
C PRO A 247 8.61 -4.86 3.34
N ASP A 248 8.79 -6.17 3.27
CA ASP A 248 8.88 -6.95 2.04
C ASP A 248 7.97 -8.17 2.17
N PHE A 249 7.04 -8.34 1.24
CA PHE A 249 6.02 -9.37 1.33
C PHE A 249 6.27 -10.53 0.37
N PRO A 250 6.05 -11.78 0.82
CA PRO A 250 6.21 -12.94 -0.05
C PRO A 250 5.24 -12.98 -1.23
N THR A 251 4.12 -12.22 -1.14
CA THR A 251 3.10 -12.09 -2.19
C THR A 251 3.45 -11.04 -3.26
N GLY A 252 4.53 -10.27 -3.08
CA GLY A 252 4.89 -9.16 -3.96
C GLY A 252 3.98 -7.94 -3.81
N GLY A 253 3.61 -7.33 -4.91
CA GLY A 253 2.80 -6.12 -4.96
C GLY A 253 3.61 -4.83 -4.76
N ALA A 254 2.92 -3.71 -4.64
CA ALA A 254 3.54 -2.42 -4.40
C ALA A 254 3.11 -1.84 -3.04
N ILE A 255 3.99 -1.05 -2.41
CA ILE A 255 3.74 -0.41 -1.12
C ILE A 255 4.01 1.09 -1.16
N ASP A 256 3.12 1.85 -0.51
CA ASP A 256 3.35 3.26 -0.19
C ASP A 256 3.71 3.38 1.29
N VAL A 257 4.94 3.79 1.53
CA VAL A 257 5.56 3.87 2.86
C VAL A 257 5.50 5.27 3.48
N SER A 258 4.89 6.26 2.80
CA SER A 258 4.85 7.67 3.21
C SER A 258 4.30 7.89 4.64
N LYS A 259 3.45 6.98 5.12
CA LYS A 259 2.84 7.01 6.45
C LYS A 259 3.18 5.80 7.31
N TYR A 260 4.23 5.07 6.98
CA TYR A 260 4.63 3.84 7.68
C TYR A 260 5.04 4.07 9.13
N ASN A 261 5.66 5.21 9.43
CA ASN A 261 6.11 5.62 10.77
C ASN A 261 6.93 4.54 11.51
N ASP A 262 7.91 3.94 10.82
CA ASP A 262 8.81 2.90 11.35
C ASP A 262 8.10 1.77 12.13
N GLY A 263 6.93 1.36 11.64
CA GLY A 263 6.15 0.26 12.23
C GLY A 263 5.46 0.54 13.56
N GLN A 264 5.45 1.80 14.03
CA GLN A 264 4.76 2.20 15.24
C GLN A 264 3.23 2.19 15.09
N ARG A 265 2.57 2.06 16.24
CA ARG A 265 1.10 2.18 16.33
C ARG A 265 0.65 3.54 15.78
N GLY A 266 -0.36 3.53 14.91
CA GLY A 266 -0.86 4.71 14.18
C GLY A 266 -0.23 4.90 12.81
N GLY A 267 0.89 4.23 12.49
CA GLY A 267 1.40 4.13 11.14
C GLY A 267 0.43 3.38 10.22
N VAL A 268 0.46 3.72 8.94
CA VAL A 268 -0.37 3.06 7.90
C VAL A 268 0.51 2.79 6.68
N LEU A 269 0.50 1.55 6.24
CA LEU A 269 1.11 1.11 5.00
C LEU A 269 0.00 0.80 3.99
N LYS A 270 0.02 1.43 2.83
CA LYS A 270 -0.88 1.05 1.74
C LYS A 270 -0.20 -0.01 0.89
N VAL A 271 -0.95 -1.06 0.55
CA VAL A 271 -0.48 -2.17 -0.28
C VAL A 271 -1.41 -2.32 -1.46
N ARG A 272 -0.85 -2.31 -2.67
CA ARG A 272 -1.57 -2.51 -3.94
C ARG A 272 -1.18 -3.81 -4.62
N ALA A 273 -2.16 -4.46 -5.20
CA ALA A 273 -1.95 -5.52 -6.19
C ALA A 273 -1.20 -4.96 -7.40
N LYS A 274 -0.43 -5.80 -8.09
CA LYS A 274 0.13 -5.45 -9.38
C LYS A 274 -0.86 -5.80 -10.47
N ILE A 275 -1.34 -4.77 -11.16
CA ILE A 275 -2.35 -4.88 -12.22
C ILE A 275 -1.73 -4.32 -13.49
N ASP A 276 -1.68 -5.15 -14.53
CA ASP A 276 -1.16 -4.79 -15.84
C ASP A 276 -2.26 -4.89 -16.90
N LYS A 277 -2.12 -4.14 -17.98
CA LYS A 277 -3.03 -4.17 -19.12
C LYS A 277 -2.54 -5.25 -20.08
N LEU A 278 -3.31 -6.33 -20.22
CA LEU A 278 -3.01 -7.40 -21.19
C LEU A 278 -3.44 -6.96 -22.60
N ASP A 279 -4.64 -6.42 -22.71
CA ASP A 279 -5.19 -5.82 -23.93
C ASP A 279 -6.24 -4.74 -23.55
N ASN A 280 -6.84 -4.05 -24.53
CA ASN A 280 -7.83 -2.99 -24.31
C ASN A 280 -9.12 -3.47 -23.61
N LYS A 281 -9.31 -4.77 -23.44
CA LYS A 281 -10.51 -5.41 -22.88
C LYS A 281 -10.24 -6.30 -21.70
N THR A 282 -8.96 -6.53 -21.36
CA THR A 282 -8.55 -7.47 -20.32
C THR A 282 -7.42 -6.88 -19.46
N LEU A 283 -7.65 -6.81 -18.15
CA LEU A 283 -6.62 -6.53 -17.17
C LEU A 283 -6.15 -7.85 -16.56
N VAL A 284 -4.88 -7.93 -16.19
CA VAL A 284 -4.29 -9.08 -15.51
C VAL A 284 -3.72 -8.64 -14.16
N ILE A 285 -4.04 -9.39 -13.10
CA ILE A 285 -3.47 -9.21 -11.77
C ILE A 285 -2.42 -10.30 -11.59
N THR A 286 -1.15 -9.90 -11.44
CA THR A 286 0.01 -10.80 -11.35
C THR A 286 0.54 -10.95 -9.93
N GLU A 287 0.27 -9.99 -9.05
CA GLU A 287 0.66 -10.02 -7.63
C GLU A 287 -0.49 -9.51 -6.77
N ILE A 288 -0.69 -10.15 -5.62
CA ILE A 288 -1.81 -9.82 -4.71
C ILE A 288 -1.31 -9.11 -3.44
N PRO A 289 -2.16 -8.28 -2.81
CA PRO A 289 -1.81 -7.63 -1.56
C PRO A 289 -1.55 -8.63 -0.43
N PHE A 290 -0.60 -8.32 0.44
CA PHE A 290 -0.27 -9.13 1.61
C PHE A 290 -1.51 -9.43 2.47
N SER A 291 -1.62 -10.66 2.98
CA SER A 291 -2.77 -11.19 3.73
C SER A 291 -4.05 -11.45 2.91
N LYS A 292 -4.02 -11.30 1.59
CA LYS A 292 -5.12 -11.69 0.71
C LYS A 292 -4.75 -12.94 -0.08
N THR A 293 -5.77 -13.71 -0.48
CA THR A 293 -5.65 -14.86 -1.38
C THR A 293 -6.34 -14.56 -2.69
N THR A 294 -6.01 -15.30 -3.76
CA THR A 294 -6.67 -15.14 -5.06
C THR A 294 -8.19 -15.24 -4.93
N GLY A 295 -8.69 -16.25 -4.22
CA GLY A 295 -10.13 -16.42 -3.99
C GLY A 295 -10.75 -15.23 -3.25
N SER A 296 -10.15 -14.75 -2.15
CA SER A 296 -10.67 -13.60 -1.38
C SER A 296 -10.65 -12.30 -2.19
N LEU A 297 -9.66 -12.12 -3.06
CA LEU A 297 -9.56 -10.96 -3.94
C LEU A 297 -10.64 -11.00 -5.02
N ILE A 298 -10.84 -12.15 -5.66
CA ILE A 298 -11.91 -12.36 -6.65
C ILE A 298 -13.29 -12.11 -6.04
N ASP A 299 -13.54 -12.62 -4.83
CA ASP A 299 -14.78 -12.36 -4.09
C ASP A 299 -15.01 -10.86 -3.84
N SER A 300 -13.95 -10.14 -3.47
CA SER A 300 -14.00 -8.68 -3.25
C SER A 300 -14.33 -7.94 -4.56
N ILE A 301 -13.65 -8.29 -5.66
CA ILE A 301 -13.92 -7.71 -6.98
C ILE A 301 -15.34 -8.04 -7.43
N THR A 302 -15.78 -9.28 -7.28
CA THR A 302 -17.15 -9.73 -7.67
C THR A 302 -18.21 -8.95 -6.91
N LYS A 303 -18.05 -8.76 -5.60
CA LYS A 303 -18.95 -7.92 -4.78
C LYS A 303 -19.00 -6.46 -5.26
N ALA A 304 -17.87 -5.91 -5.73
CA ALA A 304 -17.82 -4.57 -6.29
C ALA A 304 -18.49 -4.49 -7.68
N VAL A 305 -18.39 -5.54 -8.51
CA VAL A 305 -19.10 -5.67 -9.79
C VAL A 305 -20.61 -5.79 -9.57
N GLU A 306 -21.07 -6.63 -8.64
CA GLU A 306 -22.49 -6.79 -8.29
C GLU A 306 -23.10 -5.48 -7.78
N LYS A 307 -22.35 -4.67 -7.02
CA LYS A 307 -22.74 -3.32 -6.58
C LYS A 307 -22.68 -2.29 -7.72
N GLY A 308 -22.26 -2.68 -8.93
CA GLY A 308 -22.13 -1.80 -10.10
C GLY A 308 -21.03 -0.74 -9.98
N LYS A 309 -20.04 -0.93 -9.08
CA LYS A 309 -18.91 -0.01 -8.90
C LYS A 309 -17.78 -0.28 -9.87
N ILE A 310 -17.66 -1.52 -10.34
CA ILE A 310 -16.71 -1.97 -11.35
C ILE A 310 -17.49 -2.58 -12.51
N LYS A 311 -17.12 -2.27 -13.74
CA LYS A 311 -17.73 -2.82 -14.96
C LYS A 311 -16.84 -3.94 -15.53
N ALA A 312 -16.90 -5.11 -14.94
CA ALA A 312 -16.30 -6.32 -15.49
C ALA A 312 -17.39 -7.26 -16.03
N ARG A 313 -17.10 -7.92 -17.14
CA ARG A 313 -17.97 -8.95 -17.74
C ARG A 313 -17.73 -10.32 -17.12
N LYS A 314 -16.45 -10.66 -16.84
CA LYS A 314 -16.03 -11.96 -16.34
C LYS A 314 -14.74 -11.77 -15.56
N ILE A 315 -14.54 -12.58 -14.54
CA ILE A 315 -13.29 -12.70 -13.79
C ILE A 315 -12.88 -14.16 -13.88
N GLU A 316 -11.62 -14.44 -14.23
CA GLU A 316 -11.09 -15.79 -14.38
C GLU A 316 -9.82 -15.92 -13.54
N ASP A 317 -9.76 -16.99 -12.74
CA ASP A 317 -8.54 -17.39 -12.03
C ASP A 317 -7.81 -18.44 -12.87
N VAL A 318 -6.67 -18.07 -13.43
CA VAL A 318 -5.78 -18.96 -14.19
C VAL A 318 -4.44 -19.17 -13.47
N THR A 319 -4.44 -18.85 -12.16
CA THR A 319 -3.28 -19.00 -11.27
C THR A 319 -2.74 -20.42 -11.30
N SER A 320 -1.44 -20.54 -11.53
CA SER A 320 -0.70 -21.81 -11.51
C SER A 320 0.50 -21.71 -10.55
N ALA A 321 1.72 -21.65 -11.04
CA ALA A 321 2.90 -21.37 -10.23
C ALA A 321 2.99 -19.91 -9.82
N ASN A 322 2.48 -19.01 -10.66
CA ASN A 322 2.37 -17.58 -10.41
C ASN A 322 0.89 -17.19 -10.38
N VAL A 323 0.60 -16.09 -9.69
CA VAL A 323 -0.75 -15.50 -9.67
C VAL A 323 -1.06 -14.94 -11.05
N GLU A 324 -2.23 -15.28 -11.58
CA GLU A 324 -2.76 -14.74 -12.81
C GLU A 324 -4.28 -14.70 -12.74
N ILE A 325 -4.84 -13.51 -12.48
CA ILE A 325 -6.29 -13.29 -12.42
C ILE A 325 -6.65 -12.35 -13.57
N LEU A 326 -7.47 -12.83 -14.50
CA LEU A 326 -7.93 -12.08 -15.66
C LEU A 326 -9.26 -11.38 -15.35
N VAL A 327 -9.31 -10.07 -15.55
CA VAL A 327 -10.51 -9.24 -15.41
C VAL A 327 -10.93 -8.75 -16.79
N HIS A 328 -11.96 -9.38 -17.37
CA HIS A 328 -12.51 -9.00 -18.68
C HIS A 328 -13.48 -7.84 -18.54
N LEU A 329 -13.19 -6.73 -19.21
CA LEU A 329 -13.94 -5.49 -19.14
C LEU A 329 -15.25 -5.58 -19.93
N ALA A 330 -16.24 -4.81 -19.52
CA ALA A 330 -17.46 -4.63 -20.30
C ALA A 330 -17.19 -3.74 -21.53
N PRO A 331 -17.88 -3.94 -22.67
CA PRO A 331 -17.70 -3.11 -23.85
C PRO A 331 -17.89 -1.62 -23.54
N GLY A 332 -17.01 -0.77 -24.07
CA GLY A 332 -17.06 0.68 -23.89
C GLY A 332 -16.62 1.16 -22.50
N THR A 333 -15.81 0.36 -21.79
CA THR A 333 -15.23 0.71 -20.49
C THR A 333 -13.74 0.93 -20.65
N SER A 334 -13.23 2.05 -20.15
CA SER A 334 -11.79 2.36 -20.14
C SER A 334 -11.03 1.43 -19.18
N SER A 335 -9.88 0.91 -19.61
CA SER A 335 -8.98 0.07 -18.81
C SER A 335 -8.41 0.85 -17.62
N ASP A 336 -7.96 2.09 -17.83
CA ASP A 336 -7.36 2.92 -16.79
C ASP A 336 -8.36 3.27 -15.68
N LYS A 337 -9.59 3.70 -16.07
CA LYS A 337 -10.66 3.94 -15.09
C LYS A 337 -11.07 2.69 -14.33
N THR A 338 -11.02 1.51 -14.97
CA THR A 338 -11.33 0.27 -14.28
C THR A 338 -10.22 -0.15 -13.34
N MET A 339 -8.96 0.09 -13.69
CA MET A 339 -7.81 -0.14 -12.81
C MET A 339 -7.93 0.71 -11.54
N ASP A 340 -8.23 2.00 -11.68
CA ASP A 340 -8.51 2.89 -10.54
C ASP A 340 -9.72 2.43 -9.72
N ALA A 341 -10.78 1.94 -10.39
CA ALA A 341 -11.94 1.39 -9.70
C ALA A 341 -11.62 0.11 -8.93
N LEU A 342 -10.75 -0.76 -9.44
CA LEU A 342 -10.26 -1.94 -8.74
C LEU A 342 -9.54 -1.55 -7.45
N TYR A 343 -8.65 -0.56 -7.50
CA TYR A 343 -7.97 -0.05 -6.29
C TYR A 343 -8.94 0.64 -5.31
N ALA A 344 -9.93 1.42 -5.83
CA ALA A 344 -10.83 2.19 -4.98
C ALA A 344 -11.95 1.36 -4.32
N PHE A 345 -12.41 0.26 -4.94
CA PHE A 345 -13.63 -0.45 -4.53
C PHE A 345 -13.43 -1.93 -4.24
N SER A 346 -12.23 -2.45 -4.36
CA SER A 346 -11.92 -3.84 -4.04
C SER A 346 -10.67 -3.94 -3.15
N ASP A 347 -10.35 -5.16 -2.74
CA ASP A 347 -9.15 -5.44 -1.94
C ASP A 347 -7.85 -5.41 -2.77
N CYS A 348 -7.89 -4.89 -4.01
CA CYS A 348 -6.68 -4.60 -4.79
C CYS A 348 -5.81 -3.50 -4.16
N GLU A 349 -6.38 -2.61 -3.36
CA GLU A 349 -5.66 -1.72 -2.44
C GLU A 349 -6.16 -1.97 -1.02
N ILE A 350 -5.24 -2.24 -0.10
CA ILE A 350 -5.55 -2.41 1.33
C ILE A 350 -4.66 -1.52 2.19
N ASN A 351 -5.15 -1.17 3.37
CA ASN A 351 -4.37 -0.48 4.39
C ASN A 351 -3.96 -1.48 5.48
N ILE A 352 -2.68 -1.51 5.82
CA ILE A 352 -2.16 -2.29 6.92
C ILE A 352 -1.63 -1.34 7.99
N SER A 353 -2.11 -1.49 9.21
CA SER A 353 -1.63 -0.73 10.37
C SER A 353 -0.67 -1.63 11.17
N PRO A 354 0.63 -1.37 11.16
CA PRO A 354 1.59 -2.10 11.97
C PRO A 354 1.42 -1.77 13.46
N ASN A 355 1.87 -2.67 14.31
CA ASN A 355 1.94 -2.47 15.75
C ASN A 355 3.04 -3.39 16.30
N CYS A 356 4.24 -2.88 16.44
CA CYS A 356 5.37 -3.66 16.93
C CYS A 356 5.31 -3.77 18.45
N CYS A 357 4.59 -4.79 18.94
CA CYS A 357 4.50 -5.15 20.35
C CYS A 357 5.28 -6.44 20.58
N VAL A 358 6.20 -6.44 21.53
CA VAL A 358 7.09 -7.56 21.88
C VAL A 358 7.14 -7.75 23.40
N ILE A 359 7.61 -8.92 23.85
CA ILE A 359 7.88 -9.16 25.26
C ILE A 359 9.37 -8.92 25.52
N GLU A 360 9.67 -8.04 26.46
CA GLU A 360 10.97 -7.74 27.00
C GLU A 360 10.89 -7.76 28.53
N ASP A 361 11.80 -8.46 29.22
CA ASP A 361 11.82 -8.59 30.69
C ASP A 361 10.43 -8.94 31.31
N ASN A 362 9.71 -9.86 30.68
CA ASN A 362 8.35 -10.28 31.08
C ASN A 362 7.30 -9.15 31.06
N LYS A 363 7.50 -8.13 30.21
CA LYS A 363 6.57 -7.02 30.01
C LYS A 363 6.32 -6.80 28.52
N PRO A 364 5.10 -6.42 28.11
CA PRO A 364 4.85 -6.02 26.75
C PRO A 364 5.41 -4.61 26.50
N CYS A 365 6.28 -4.48 25.48
CA CYS A 365 6.88 -3.22 25.04
C CYS A 365 6.46 -2.90 23.61
N PHE A 366 6.29 -1.59 23.32
CA PHE A 366 5.99 -1.09 21.99
C PHE A 366 7.23 -0.38 21.44
N LEU A 367 7.82 -0.94 20.41
CA LEU A 367 9.09 -0.48 19.84
C LEU A 367 8.91 -0.07 18.38
N THR A 368 9.89 0.66 17.84
CA THR A 368 10.02 0.84 16.40
C THR A 368 10.66 -0.40 15.76
N VAL A 369 10.51 -0.55 14.45
CA VAL A 369 11.21 -1.59 13.69
C VAL A 369 12.74 -1.38 13.79
N SER A 370 13.18 -0.13 13.73
CA SER A 370 14.59 0.24 13.90
C SER A 370 15.12 -0.14 15.29
N ASP A 371 14.34 0.02 16.37
CA ASP A 371 14.77 -0.38 17.72
C ASP A 371 14.87 -1.90 17.87
N VAL A 372 13.91 -2.64 17.28
CA VAL A 372 13.97 -4.11 17.24
C VAL A 372 15.23 -4.59 16.51
N LEU A 373 15.60 -3.94 15.39
CA LEU A 373 16.83 -4.27 14.68
C LEU A 373 18.06 -4.01 15.54
N ARG A 374 18.17 -2.83 16.18
CA ARG A 374 19.29 -2.48 17.07
C ARG A 374 19.43 -3.50 18.19
N HIS A 375 18.32 -3.80 18.89
CA HIS A 375 18.31 -4.80 19.96
C HIS A 375 18.82 -6.18 19.46
N SER A 376 18.32 -6.62 18.29
CA SER A 376 18.75 -7.92 17.72
C SER A 376 20.23 -7.94 17.32
N VAL A 377 20.79 -6.83 16.83
CA VAL A 377 22.21 -6.72 16.46
C VAL A 377 23.09 -6.71 17.72
N ASP A 378 22.72 -5.93 18.75
CA ASP A 378 23.44 -5.87 20.02
C ASP A 378 23.43 -7.23 20.72
N ARG A 379 22.28 -7.93 20.69
CA ARG A 379 22.18 -9.30 21.19
C ARG A 379 23.06 -10.25 20.40
N THR A 380 23.09 -10.15 19.07
CA THR A 380 23.96 -10.97 18.21
C THR A 380 25.43 -10.78 18.61
N MET A 381 25.87 -9.54 18.79
CA MET A 381 27.22 -9.22 19.28
C MET A 381 27.48 -9.83 20.65
N GLY A 382 26.52 -9.72 21.57
CA GLY A 382 26.61 -10.31 22.91
C GLY A 382 26.73 -11.84 22.88
N LEU A 383 25.97 -12.51 22.01
CA LEU A 383 26.01 -13.97 21.82
C LEU A 383 27.34 -14.42 21.20
N LEU A 384 27.81 -13.74 20.15
CA LEU A 384 29.12 -14.02 19.55
C LEU A 384 30.26 -13.83 20.57
N ARG A 385 30.22 -12.77 21.39
CA ARG A 385 31.16 -12.55 22.49
C ARG A 385 31.10 -13.70 23.50
N LYS A 386 29.89 -14.12 23.92
CA LYS A 386 29.69 -15.26 24.86
C LYS A 386 30.27 -16.56 24.28
N GLU A 387 30.05 -16.82 22.97
CA GLU A 387 30.65 -17.96 22.28
C GLU A 387 32.18 -17.94 22.28
N LEU A 388 32.78 -16.80 21.94
CA LEU A 388 34.25 -16.62 21.96
C LEU A 388 34.82 -16.78 23.36
N MET A 389 34.17 -16.21 24.37
CA MET A 389 34.61 -16.35 25.79
C MET A 389 34.55 -17.81 26.26
N LEU A 390 33.48 -18.55 25.90
CA LEU A 390 33.37 -19.97 26.20
C LEU A 390 34.47 -20.78 25.50
N ARG A 391 34.73 -20.47 24.22
CA ARG A 391 35.76 -21.14 23.44
C ARG A 391 37.17 -20.84 24.01
N LYS A 392 37.41 -19.56 24.42
CA LYS A 392 38.64 -19.17 25.12
C LYS A 392 38.84 -20.02 26.36
N GLY A 393 37.86 -20.10 27.25
CA GLY A 393 37.93 -20.90 28.46
C GLY A 393 38.18 -22.40 28.19
N GLU A 394 37.55 -22.97 27.15
CA GLU A 394 37.79 -24.36 26.73
C GLU A 394 39.20 -24.57 26.22
N LEU A 395 39.78 -23.62 25.49
CA LEU A 395 41.16 -23.70 25.01
C LEU A 395 42.17 -23.50 26.14
N GLU A 396 41.86 -22.58 27.07
CA GLU A 396 42.68 -22.36 28.27
C GLU A 396 42.71 -23.65 29.11
N GLU A 397 41.57 -24.31 29.34
CA GLU A 397 41.52 -25.61 30.03
C GLU A 397 42.25 -26.72 29.27
N GLN A 398 42.14 -26.73 27.92
CA GLN A 398 42.87 -27.66 27.07
C GLN A 398 44.41 -27.42 27.17
N LEU A 399 44.85 -26.16 27.14
CA LEU A 399 46.24 -25.76 27.28
C LEU A 399 46.78 -26.19 28.64
N PHE A 400 46.02 -25.89 29.71
CA PHE A 400 46.34 -26.26 31.07
C PHE A 400 46.52 -27.79 31.22
N PHE A 401 45.53 -28.57 30.82
CA PHE A 401 45.61 -30.01 30.97
C PHE A 401 46.70 -30.66 30.08
N SER A 402 46.89 -30.15 28.86
CA SER A 402 47.96 -30.62 27.98
C SER A 402 49.34 -30.30 28.54
N SER A 403 49.50 -29.15 29.23
CA SER A 403 50.73 -28.81 29.93
C SER A 403 50.97 -29.75 31.14
N LEU A 404 49.94 -30.04 31.94
CA LEU A 404 50.01 -31.00 33.06
C LEU A 404 50.37 -32.42 32.58
N GLU A 405 49.70 -32.90 31.52
CA GLU A 405 49.98 -34.20 30.92
C GLU A 405 51.42 -34.28 30.46
N ARG A 406 51.92 -33.22 29.84
CA ARG A 406 53.31 -33.16 29.40
C ARG A 406 54.28 -33.22 30.56
N ILE A 407 54.10 -32.40 31.60
CA ILE A 407 54.94 -32.44 32.80
C ILE A 407 54.93 -33.84 33.43
N PHE A 408 53.75 -34.45 33.59
CA PHE A 408 53.58 -35.78 34.17
C PHE A 408 54.31 -36.85 33.39
N ILE A 409 54.37 -36.78 32.06
CA ILE A 409 55.04 -37.77 31.20
C ILE A 409 56.54 -37.50 31.10
N GLU A 410 56.96 -36.26 30.87
CA GLU A 410 58.36 -35.87 30.67
C GLU A 410 59.20 -36.08 31.97
N GLU A 411 58.70 -35.62 33.12
CA GLU A 411 59.32 -35.87 34.44
C GLU A 411 59.16 -37.29 34.93
N ARG A 412 58.44 -38.10 34.15
CA ARG A 412 58.26 -39.56 34.46
C ARG A 412 57.65 -39.83 35.84
N ILE A 413 56.83 -38.94 36.36
CA ILE A 413 56.18 -39.03 37.67
C ILE A 413 55.51 -40.38 37.87
N TYR A 414 54.88 -40.94 36.81
CA TYR A 414 54.28 -42.25 36.81
C TYR A 414 55.22 -43.43 36.98
N LYS A 415 56.60 -43.26 36.92
CA LYS A 415 57.60 -44.31 37.08
C LYS A 415 58.32 -44.23 38.43
N GLU A 416 57.98 -43.29 39.29
CA GLU A 416 58.63 -43.15 40.56
C GLU A 416 58.18 -44.27 41.54
N ARG A 417 59.10 -44.87 42.30
CA ARG A 417 58.82 -45.95 43.23
C ARG A 417 57.73 -45.63 44.24
N LYS A 418 57.65 -44.36 44.69
CA LYS A 418 56.65 -43.92 45.67
C LYS A 418 55.21 -43.95 45.03
N PHE A 419 55.10 -43.60 43.76
CA PHE A 419 53.87 -43.72 43.01
C PHE A 419 53.44 -45.16 42.80
N GLU A 420 54.41 -46.06 42.40
CA GLU A 420 54.12 -47.48 42.18
C GLU A 420 53.77 -48.22 43.44
N GLN A 421 54.25 -47.77 44.63
CA GLN A 421 54.02 -48.33 45.93
C GLN A 421 52.83 -47.73 46.68
N SER A 422 52.12 -46.77 46.12
CA SER A 422 50.92 -46.15 46.70
C SER A 422 49.87 -47.21 46.97
N LYS A 423 49.35 -47.25 48.17
CA LYS A 423 48.36 -48.27 48.61
C LYS A 423 46.91 -47.79 48.38
N SER A 424 46.71 -46.49 48.14
CA SER A 424 45.40 -45.90 47.90
C SER A 424 45.52 -44.80 46.81
N GLN A 425 44.39 -44.50 46.20
CA GLN A 425 44.30 -43.42 45.24
C GLN A 425 44.64 -42.06 45.84
N ASP A 426 44.29 -41.85 47.13
CA ASP A 426 44.59 -40.60 47.83
C ASP A 426 46.09 -40.42 48.07
N GLU A 427 46.83 -41.52 48.37
CA GLU A 427 48.31 -41.49 48.49
C GLU A 427 48.97 -41.16 47.13
N ALA A 428 48.44 -41.73 46.04
CA ALA A 428 48.94 -41.43 44.71
C ALA A 428 48.66 -39.99 44.33
N VAL A 429 47.45 -39.44 44.61
CA VAL A 429 47.12 -38.04 44.42
C VAL A 429 48.01 -37.12 45.19
N ALA A 430 48.22 -37.34 46.52
CA ALA A 430 49.08 -36.52 47.36
C ALA A 430 50.56 -36.54 46.90
N PHE A 431 51.00 -37.70 46.40
CA PHE A 431 52.32 -37.79 45.80
C PHE A 431 52.45 -37.00 44.52
N ILE A 432 51.57 -37.15 43.61
CA ILE A 432 51.55 -36.37 42.31
C ILE A 432 51.50 -34.89 42.63
N ASP A 433 50.62 -34.45 43.54
CA ASP A 433 50.51 -33.05 43.92
C ASP A 433 51.83 -32.48 44.43
N SER A 434 52.49 -33.21 45.35
CA SER A 434 53.79 -32.83 45.84
C SER A 434 54.89 -32.75 44.76
N ARG A 435 54.77 -33.56 43.70
CA ARG A 435 55.69 -33.53 42.54
C ARG A 435 55.41 -32.43 41.58
N LEU A 436 54.18 -32.00 41.48
CA LEU A 436 53.73 -30.87 40.68
C LEU A 436 54.00 -29.51 41.36
N GLU A 437 54.24 -29.46 42.71
CA GLU A 437 54.44 -28.23 43.46
C GLU A 437 55.53 -27.33 42.88
N PRO A 438 56.71 -27.82 42.41
CA PRO A 438 57.79 -27.00 41.85
C PRO A 438 57.33 -26.30 40.52
N PHE A 439 56.28 -26.74 39.90
CA PHE A 439 55.81 -26.27 38.62
C PHE A 439 54.61 -25.26 38.74
N LYS A 440 54.04 -25.13 39.94
CA LYS A 440 52.92 -24.25 40.21
C LYS A 440 53.28 -22.77 40.02
N ASP A 441 54.55 -22.37 40.34
CA ASP A 441 54.99 -20.98 40.30
C ASP A 441 56.02 -20.69 39.18
N LYS A 442 56.21 -21.62 38.21
CA LYS A 442 57.25 -21.47 37.20
C LYS A 442 56.66 -21.43 35.79
N LEU A 443 56.94 -20.31 35.11
CA LEU A 443 56.90 -20.26 33.65
C LEU A 443 57.98 -21.15 33.06
N PHE A 444 57.62 -22.32 32.46
CA PHE A 444 58.60 -23.18 31.80
C PHE A 444 58.67 -22.83 30.32
N THR A 445 59.87 -22.34 29.90
CA THR A 445 60.18 -22.20 28.47
C THR A 445 60.98 -23.40 28.01
N ALA A 446 60.50 -24.17 27.05
CA ALA A 446 61.27 -25.24 26.40
C ALA A 446 61.65 -24.77 25.01
N GLU A 447 62.95 -24.87 24.69
CA GLU A 447 63.46 -24.66 23.34
C GLU A 447 63.12 -25.91 22.48
N VAL A 448 62.32 -25.72 21.44
CA VAL A 448 61.97 -26.79 20.49
C VAL A 448 62.75 -26.55 19.22
N ASP A 449 63.73 -27.43 18.96
CA ASP A 449 64.58 -27.54 17.76
C ASP A 449 64.37 -26.45 16.68
N GLY A 450 64.81 -25.24 16.99
CA GLY A 450 64.80 -24.12 16.01
C GLY A 450 63.46 -23.49 15.67
N LYS A 451 62.37 -23.86 16.34
CA LYS A 451 61.00 -23.37 16.08
C LYS A 451 60.32 -22.64 17.25
N GLY A 452 61.04 -21.83 17.96
CA GLY A 452 60.49 -20.99 19.02
C GLY A 452 60.32 -21.63 20.38
N MET A 453 60.32 -20.81 21.44
CA MET A 453 60.13 -21.24 22.82
C MET A 453 58.69 -21.55 23.13
N VAL A 454 58.39 -22.74 23.66
CA VAL A 454 57.04 -23.11 24.14
C VAL A 454 57.02 -22.88 25.65
N GLU A 455 56.14 -21.93 26.03
CA GLU A 455 55.94 -21.57 27.44
C GLU A 455 54.81 -22.43 28.06
N TYR A 456 55.09 -23.07 29.21
CA TYR A 456 54.04 -23.77 29.96
C TYR A 456 53.33 -22.77 30.85
N VAL A 457 52.02 -22.56 30.64
CA VAL A 457 51.24 -21.64 31.45
C VAL A 457 50.20 -22.43 32.23
N LEU A 458 50.36 -22.46 33.56
CA LEU A 458 49.32 -22.91 34.47
C LEU A 458 48.49 -21.68 34.87
N HIS A 459 47.38 -21.43 34.24
CA HIS A 459 46.56 -20.21 34.44
C HIS A 459 45.68 -20.28 35.70
N ARG A 460 45.58 -21.46 36.35
CA ARG A 460 44.87 -21.70 37.60
C ARG A 460 45.55 -22.71 38.46
N GLU A 461 45.15 -22.81 39.72
CA GLU A 461 45.63 -23.82 40.62
C GLU A 461 45.27 -25.25 40.20
N ILE A 462 46.18 -26.21 40.47
CA ILE A 462 45.96 -27.60 40.17
C ILE A 462 44.97 -28.16 41.19
N THR A 463 43.86 -28.71 40.75
CA THR A 463 42.83 -29.32 41.61
C THR A 463 43.04 -30.83 41.74
N ARG A 464 42.43 -31.41 42.79
CA ARG A 464 42.39 -32.87 42.96
C ARG A 464 41.82 -33.58 41.69
N ASP A 465 40.78 -33.00 41.03
CA ASP A 465 40.19 -33.60 39.87
C ASP A 465 41.14 -33.60 38.67
N ASP A 466 42.00 -32.60 38.52
CA ASP A 466 43.01 -32.60 37.47
C ASP A 466 44.02 -33.73 37.69
N ILE A 467 44.43 -33.97 38.93
CA ILE A 467 45.35 -35.09 39.27
C ILE A 467 44.66 -36.44 39.03
N LEU A 468 43.36 -36.57 39.33
CA LEU A 468 42.60 -37.77 39.03
C LEU A 468 42.52 -38.01 37.53
N ARG A 469 42.33 -37.00 36.74
CA ARG A 469 42.37 -37.09 35.26
C ARG A 469 43.74 -37.49 34.72
N LEU A 470 44.84 -37.10 35.39
CA LEU A 470 46.19 -37.61 35.05
C LEU A 470 46.32 -39.10 35.30
N LEU A 471 45.72 -39.64 36.39
CA LEU A 471 45.73 -41.05 36.72
C LEU A 471 44.90 -41.90 35.72
N GLU A 472 43.95 -41.30 35.07
CA GLU A 472 43.12 -41.96 34.02
C GLU A 472 43.85 -42.07 32.67
N ILE A 473 45.01 -41.48 32.47
CA ILE A 473 45.78 -41.53 31.23
C ILE A 473 46.15 -42.97 30.91
N LYS A 474 45.67 -43.47 29.79
CA LYS A 474 46.00 -44.84 29.34
C LYS A 474 47.47 -45.01 29.05
N MET A 475 48.11 -46.10 29.54
CA MET A 475 49.53 -46.46 29.31
C MET A 475 49.89 -46.45 27.82
N GLN A 476 48.93 -46.77 26.90
CA GLN A 476 49.10 -46.68 25.45
C GLN A 476 49.40 -45.25 24.97
N ARG A 477 48.80 -44.23 25.61
CA ARG A 477 49.03 -42.82 25.30
C ARG A 477 50.42 -42.36 25.76
N ILE A 478 50.83 -42.83 26.90
CA ILE A 478 52.20 -42.58 27.43
C ILE A 478 53.29 -43.21 26.54
N LEU A 479 53.08 -44.49 26.09
CA LEU A 479 53.99 -45.21 25.22
C LEU A 479 54.10 -44.64 23.82
N LYS A 480 53.03 -44.02 23.34
CA LYS A 480 52.94 -43.37 22.03
C LYS A 480 53.13 -41.84 22.10
N TYR A 481 53.56 -41.32 23.24
CA TYR A 481 53.81 -39.89 23.41
C TYR A 481 54.92 -39.43 22.49
N ASN A 482 54.59 -38.43 21.66
CA ASN A 482 55.50 -37.78 20.74
C ASN A 482 55.56 -36.31 21.12
N LYS A 483 56.71 -35.88 21.57
CA LYS A 483 56.98 -34.51 22.02
C LYS A 483 56.67 -33.49 20.94
N ASP A 484 57.14 -33.72 19.72
CA ASP A 484 56.94 -32.79 18.60
C ASP A 484 55.47 -32.54 18.30
N LYS A 485 54.60 -33.60 18.35
CA LYS A 485 53.18 -33.46 18.20
C LYS A 485 52.47 -32.76 19.35
N ALA A 486 52.96 -32.92 20.57
CA ALA A 486 52.43 -32.19 21.72
C ALA A 486 52.77 -30.71 21.60
N ASP A 487 53.97 -30.37 21.18
CA ASP A 487 54.42 -28.99 20.95
C ASP A 487 53.63 -28.35 19.81
N GLU A 488 53.40 -29.06 18.71
CA GLU A 488 52.58 -28.60 17.61
C GLU A 488 51.14 -28.31 18.08
N LEU A 489 50.54 -29.16 18.91
CA LEU A 489 49.21 -28.98 19.47
C LEU A 489 49.14 -27.72 20.36
N LEU A 490 50.14 -27.54 21.25
CA LEU A 490 50.24 -26.36 22.12
C LEU A 490 50.39 -25.07 21.33
N LEU A 491 51.20 -25.05 20.30
CA LEU A 491 51.33 -23.92 19.37
C LEU A 491 50.05 -23.61 18.68
N LYS A 492 49.31 -24.61 18.22
CA LYS A 492 48.00 -24.44 17.58
C LYS A 492 46.95 -23.84 18.54
N ILE A 493 46.91 -24.36 19.80
CA ILE A 493 45.98 -23.82 20.81
C ILE A 493 46.32 -22.37 21.12
N LYS A 494 47.65 -22.02 21.27
CA LYS A 494 48.06 -20.64 21.52
C LYS A 494 47.74 -19.72 20.35
N ALA A 495 47.89 -20.15 19.11
CA ALA A 495 47.52 -19.39 17.93
C ALA A 495 46.01 -19.12 17.88
N GLU A 496 45.19 -20.12 18.17
CA GLU A 496 43.74 -20.01 18.24
C GLU A 496 43.28 -19.08 19.38
N LEU A 497 43.96 -19.15 20.54
CA LEU A 497 43.73 -18.22 21.67
C LEU A 497 44.06 -16.77 21.29
N ALA A 498 45.20 -16.53 20.63
CA ALA A 498 45.54 -15.18 20.17
C ALA A 498 44.57 -14.62 19.13
N GLU A 499 44.05 -15.46 18.25
CA GLU A 499 43.01 -15.10 17.31
C GLU A 499 41.69 -14.71 18.01
N ILE A 500 41.24 -15.53 19.00
CA ILE A 500 40.06 -15.23 19.81
C ILE A 500 40.24 -13.95 20.62
N GLU A 501 41.41 -13.68 21.18
CA GLU A 501 41.69 -12.44 21.92
C GLU A 501 41.62 -11.21 20.99
N ASN A 502 42.16 -11.33 19.80
CA ASN A 502 42.02 -10.29 18.79
C ASN A 502 40.55 -10.06 18.42
N ASP A 503 39.79 -11.13 18.22
CA ASP A 503 38.36 -11.07 17.89
C ASP A 503 37.56 -10.43 19.04
N LEU A 504 37.84 -10.77 20.27
CA LEU A 504 37.20 -10.16 21.44
C LEU A 504 37.53 -8.65 21.59
N ALA A 505 38.72 -8.22 21.12
CA ALA A 505 39.08 -6.80 21.09
C ALA A 505 38.36 -6.03 19.95
N HIS A 506 37.94 -6.72 18.87
CA HIS A 506 37.33 -6.13 17.68
C HIS A 506 35.92 -6.69 17.40
N MET A 507 35.07 -6.76 18.43
CA MET A 507 33.73 -7.39 18.36
C MET A 507 32.83 -6.78 17.30
N THR A 508 32.97 -5.50 16.98
CA THR A 508 32.21 -4.83 15.93
C THR A 508 32.51 -5.47 14.56
N ASP A 509 33.81 -5.66 14.26
CA ASP A 509 34.22 -6.25 12.98
C ASP A 509 33.78 -7.72 12.88
N VAL A 510 33.92 -8.48 14.00
CA VAL A 510 33.43 -9.87 14.06
C VAL A 510 31.91 -9.94 13.76
N THR A 511 31.14 -9.00 14.30
CA THR A 511 29.69 -8.96 14.09
C THR A 511 29.34 -8.53 12.65
N ILE A 512 30.08 -7.58 12.08
CA ILE A 512 29.92 -7.20 10.66
C ILE A 512 30.20 -8.40 9.77
N ASN A 513 31.33 -9.09 9.97
CA ASN A 513 31.70 -10.28 9.21
C ASN A 513 30.67 -11.41 9.33
N TRP A 514 30.00 -11.53 10.49
CA TRP A 514 28.90 -12.47 10.68
C TRP A 514 27.70 -12.16 9.77
N PHE A 515 27.25 -10.90 9.72
CA PHE A 515 26.12 -10.51 8.86
C PHE A 515 26.49 -10.60 7.37
N GLU A 516 27.71 -10.24 6.98
CA GLU A 516 28.22 -10.40 5.61
C GLU A 516 28.30 -11.89 5.20
N TYR A 517 28.76 -12.76 6.10
CA TYR A 517 28.74 -14.22 5.90
C TYR A 517 27.32 -14.73 5.66
N LEU A 518 26.34 -14.32 6.50
CA LEU A 518 24.95 -14.73 6.34
C LEU A 518 24.39 -14.26 4.99
N LYS A 519 24.62 -13.00 4.64
CA LYS A 519 24.20 -12.43 3.36
C LYS A 519 24.83 -13.17 2.17
N GLY A 520 26.13 -13.43 2.22
CA GLY A 520 26.85 -14.16 1.16
C GLY A 520 26.34 -15.60 0.97
N LYS A 521 26.02 -16.28 2.08
CA LYS A 521 25.63 -17.69 2.07
C LYS A 521 24.16 -17.91 1.72
N TYR A 522 23.25 -17.08 2.25
CA TYR A 522 21.81 -17.28 2.17
C TYR A 522 21.08 -16.21 1.36
N GLY A 523 21.65 -15.01 1.18
CA GLY A 523 20.95 -13.85 0.61
C GLY A 523 20.48 -14.03 -0.83
N LYS A 524 21.13 -14.86 -1.65
CA LYS A 524 20.73 -15.12 -3.04
C LYS A 524 19.32 -15.72 -3.16
N ALA A 525 18.86 -16.45 -2.14
CA ALA A 525 17.53 -17.07 -2.12
C ALA A 525 16.42 -16.08 -1.75
N HIS A 526 16.76 -14.88 -1.24
CA HIS A 526 15.82 -13.92 -0.68
C HIS A 526 15.92 -12.53 -1.35
N PRO A 527 15.66 -12.41 -2.66
CA PRO A 527 15.58 -11.10 -3.32
C PRO A 527 14.35 -10.35 -2.82
N ARG A 528 14.37 -9.00 -2.88
CA ARG A 528 13.17 -8.20 -2.59
C ARG A 528 12.08 -8.49 -3.61
N ARG A 529 10.85 -8.66 -3.15
CA ARG A 529 9.67 -8.94 -3.98
C ARG A 529 8.72 -7.74 -4.09
N THR A 530 8.58 -6.98 -3.02
CA THR A 530 7.62 -5.87 -2.95
C THR A 530 8.24 -4.58 -3.49
N GLU A 531 7.56 -3.90 -4.39
CA GLU A 531 8.01 -2.63 -4.97
C GLU A 531 7.60 -1.44 -4.08
N ILE A 532 8.53 -0.51 -3.82
CA ILE A 532 8.25 0.71 -3.06
C ILE A 532 7.87 1.82 -4.04
N ARG A 533 6.65 2.34 -3.94
CA ARG A 533 6.12 3.44 -4.79
C ARG A 533 5.32 4.42 -3.95
N ASN A 534 5.31 5.69 -4.36
CA ASN A 534 4.30 6.63 -3.88
C ASN A 534 3.03 6.44 -4.71
N PHE A 535 1.89 6.32 -4.05
CA PHE A 535 0.63 6.13 -4.74
C PHE A 535 -0.08 7.46 -4.97
N ASP A 536 -0.50 7.72 -6.21
CA ASP A 536 -1.38 8.82 -6.53
C ASP A 536 -2.71 8.67 -5.79
N THR A 537 -3.24 9.80 -5.32
CA THR A 537 -4.53 9.81 -4.63
C THR A 537 -5.65 9.62 -5.64
N ILE A 538 -6.28 8.46 -5.65
CA ILE A 538 -7.44 8.18 -6.48
C ILE A 538 -8.63 8.98 -5.94
N GLU A 539 -9.11 9.96 -6.72
CA GLU A 539 -10.36 10.64 -6.41
C GLU A 539 -11.55 9.74 -6.72
N VAL A 540 -12.05 9.06 -5.69
CA VAL A 540 -13.17 8.09 -5.80
C VAL A 540 -14.36 8.64 -6.57
N THR A 541 -14.64 9.94 -6.46
CA THR A 541 -15.74 10.62 -7.18
C THR A 541 -15.54 10.73 -8.68
N LYS A 542 -14.30 10.70 -9.18
CA LYS A 542 -14.00 10.70 -10.62
C LYS A 542 -14.10 9.31 -11.25
N VAL A 543 -13.89 8.28 -10.44
CA VAL A 543 -13.86 6.88 -10.88
C VAL A 543 -15.24 6.23 -10.84
N VAL A 544 -16.13 6.72 -9.96
CA VAL A 544 -17.51 6.19 -9.85
C VAL A 544 -18.32 6.56 -11.06
N GLU A 545 -18.84 5.56 -11.75
CA GLU A 545 -19.75 5.77 -12.84
C GLU A 545 -21.18 6.03 -12.37
N ALA A 546 -21.89 6.91 -13.10
CA ALA A 546 -23.29 7.24 -12.87
C ALA A 546 -24.21 6.09 -13.32
N ASN A 547 -24.27 5.01 -12.53
CA ASN A 547 -24.99 3.76 -12.84
C ASN A 547 -26.45 3.73 -12.38
N GLN A 548 -26.88 4.76 -11.65
CA GLN A 548 -28.24 4.87 -11.13
C GLN A 548 -28.97 6.05 -11.78
N LYS A 549 -30.30 5.99 -11.81
CA LYS A 549 -31.17 7.06 -12.32
C LYS A 549 -31.79 7.79 -11.14
N LEU A 550 -31.61 9.10 -11.09
CA LEU A 550 -32.23 9.99 -10.10
C LEU A 550 -33.61 10.46 -10.59
N TYR A 551 -34.61 10.34 -9.73
CA TYR A 551 -35.97 10.76 -10.01
C TYR A 551 -36.45 11.79 -8.98
N ILE A 552 -37.44 12.61 -9.39
CA ILE A 552 -38.09 13.60 -8.51
C ILE A 552 -39.59 13.52 -8.56
N ASN A 553 -40.23 13.52 -7.40
CA ASN A 553 -41.65 13.78 -7.23
C ASN A 553 -41.84 15.21 -6.71
N ARG A 554 -42.10 16.16 -7.62
CA ARG A 554 -42.24 17.59 -7.27
C ARG A 554 -43.51 17.88 -6.45
N GLN A 555 -44.56 17.03 -6.56
CA GLN A 555 -45.83 17.26 -5.85
C GLN A 555 -45.72 16.87 -4.38
N GLU A 556 -45.11 15.74 -4.12
CA GLU A 556 -44.88 15.22 -2.77
C GLU A 556 -43.60 15.76 -2.12
N GLY A 557 -42.61 16.19 -2.94
CA GLY A 557 -41.35 16.74 -2.47
C GLY A 557 -40.33 15.69 -2.14
N PHE A 558 -40.30 14.55 -2.88
CA PHE A 558 -39.28 13.51 -2.73
C PHE A 558 -38.33 13.47 -3.92
N VAL A 559 -37.05 13.14 -3.65
CA VAL A 559 -36.04 12.85 -4.66
C VAL A 559 -35.35 11.53 -4.27
N GLY A 560 -34.98 10.71 -5.26
CA GLY A 560 -34.24 9.46 -4.98
C GLY A 560 -34.21 8.51 -6.18
N THR A 561 -33.41 7.45 -6.03
CA THR A 561 -33.18 6.43 -7.05
C THR A 561 -34.32 5.38 -7.11
N GLY A 562 -35.03 5.21 -5.99
CA GLY A 562 -36.19 4.28 -5.89
C GLY A 562 -37.48 4.77 -6.49
N LEU A 563 -37.59 6.04 -6.94
CA LEU A 563 -38.81 6.68 -7.43
C LEU A 563 -39.02 6.45 -8.94
N LYS A 564 -38.93 5.23 -9.42
CA LYS A 564 -38.90 4.86 -10.85
C LYS A 564 -40.16 5.28 -11.67
N LYS A 565 -41.27 5.69 -11.04
CA LYS A 565 -42.50 6.12 -11.66
C LYS A 565 -42.61 7.65 -11.82
N ASP A 566 -41.67 8.40 -11.24
CA ASP A 566 -41.68 9.87 -11.21
C ASP A 566 -40.79 10.47 -12.32
N GLU A 567 -40.64 11.79 -12.34
CA GLU A 567 -39.84 12.53 -13.32
C GLU A 567 -38.33 12.15 -13.21
N LEU A 568 -37.75 11.68 -14.32
CA LEU A 568 -36.31 11.42 -14.41
C LEU A 568 -35.55 12.75 -14.44
N VAL A 569 -34.55 12.90 -13.55
CA VAL A 569 -33.69 14.09 -13.46
C VAL A 569 -32.38 13.89 -14.25
N CYS A 570 -31.58 12.91 -13.86
CA CYS A 570 -30.27 12.62 -14.44
C CYS A 570 -29.80 11.23 -14.03
N ASN A 571 -28.67 10.79 -14.58
CA ASN A 571 -27.92 9.66 -14.04
C ASN A 571 -27.05 10.14 -12.87
N CYS A 572 -26.85 9.28 -11.87
CA CYS A 572 -26.05 9.57 -10.69
C CYS A 572 -25.44 8.28 -10.14
N SER A 573 -24.54 8.43 -9.16
CA SER A 573 -23.99 7.36 -8.34
C SER A 573 -24.57 7.44 -6.91
N ASP A 574 -24.46 6.34 -6.16
CA ASP A 574 -24.80 6.27 -4.73
C ASP A 574 -23.86 7.13 -3.85
N LEU A 575 -22.71 7.53 -4.40
CA LEU A 575 -21.73 8.39 -3.70
C LEU A 575 -21.91 9.87 -4.00
N ASP A 576 -22.72 10.23 -5.01
CA ASP A 576 -22.93 11.61 -5.43
C ASP A 576 -23.72 12.43 -4.41
N ASP A 577 -23.44 13.71 -4.41
CA ASP A 577 -24.29 14.73 -3.79
C ASP A 577 -25.20 15.33 -4.84
N ILE A 578 -26.39 15.75 -4.42
CA ILE A 578 -27.33 16.48 -5.27
C ILE A 578 -27.57 17.88 -4.71
N ILE A 579 -27.60 18.86 -5.61
CA ILE A 579 -27.99 20.23 -5.29
C ILE A 579 -29.45 20.45 -5.67
N ILE A 580 -30.20 21.07 -4.77
CA ILE A 580 -31.64 21.30 -4.90
C ILE A 580 -31.92 22.77 -4.72
N PHE A 581 -32.49 23.43 -5.72
CA PHE A 581 -32.95 24.81 -5.67
C PHE A 581 -34.47 24.90 -5.55
N TYR A 582 -34.95 25.88 -4.78
CA TYR A 582 -36.38 26.09 -4.50
C TYR A 582 -36.85 27.43 -5.08
N LYS A 583 -38.17 27.52 -5.30
CA LYS A 583 -38.82 28.74 -5.87
C LYS A 583 -38.72 29.96 -4.96
N ASP A 584 -38.48 29.79 -3.67
CA ASP A 584 -38.25 30.89 -2.70
C ASP A 584 -36.81 31.40 -2.67
N GLY A 585 -35.93 30.86 -3.53
CA GLY A 585 -34.54 31.25 -3.64
C GLY A 585 -33.61 30.53 -2.66
N LYS A 586 -34.10 29.55 -1.91
CA LYS A 586 -33.25 28.69 -1.07
C LYS A 586 -32.67 27.55 -1.88
N PHE A 587 -31.58 26.96 -1.36
CA PHE A 587 -31.02 25.72 -1.89
C PHE A 587 -30.30 24.93 -0.81
N LYS A 588 -30.13 23.64 -1.04
CA LYS A 588 -29.31 22.75 -0.20
C LYS A 588 -28.60 21.70 -1.03
N VAL A 589 -27.53 21.13 -0.46
CA VAL A 589 -26.84 19.97 -1.00
C VAL A 589 -27.08 18.79 -0.05
N THR A 590 -27.42 17.63 -0.58
CA THR A 590 -27.65 16.42 0.20
C THR A 590 -27.14 15.20 -0.56
N LYS A 591 -26.84 14.09 0.14
CA LYS A 591 -26.39 12.86 -0.47
C LYS A 591 -27.53 12.18 -1.25
N VAL A 592 -27.21 11.49 -2.34
CA VAL A 592 -28.14 10.60 -3.06
C VAL A 592 -28.59 9.46 -2.13
N ALA A 593 -29.89 9.17 -2.15
CA ALA A 593 -30.51 8.07 -1.42
C ALA A 593 -31.68 7.49 -2.22
N ASP A 594 -32.18 6.32 -1.83
CA ASP A 594 -33.31 5.68 -2.51
C ASP A 594 -34.57 6.54 -2.50
N LYS A 595 -34.85 7.21 -1.39
CA LYS A 595 -35.95 8.14 -1.23
C LYS A 595 -35.68 9.13 -0.11
N ILE A 596 -35.53 10.41 -0.43
CA ILE A 596 -35.31 11.47 0.54
C ILE A 596 -36.35 12.56 0.40
N PHE A 597 -36.92 13.03 1.53
CA PHE A 597 -37.79 14.18 1.54
C PHE A 597 -37.00 15.47 1.44
N VAL A 598 -37.20 16.22 0.39
CA VAL A 598 -36.49 17.48 0.14
C VAL A 598 -37.40 18.71 0.30
N GLY A 599 -38.69 18.53 0.42
CA GLY A 599 -39.67 19.61 0.53
C GLY A 599 -40.34 19.93 -0.79
N LYS A 600 -41.44 20.69 -0.73
CA LYS A 600 -42.23 21.14 -1.88
C LYS A 600 -41.62 22.39 -2.54
N ASN A 601 -42.11 22.78 -3.72
CA ASN A 601 -41.65 23.95 -4.49
C ASN A 601 -40.20 23.83 -5.01
N VAL A 602 -39.73 22.63 -5.28
CA VAL A 602 -38.46 22.40 -5.93
C VAL A 602 -38.44 23.01 -7.34
N LEU A 603 -37.42 23.80 -7.61
CA LEU A 603 -37.23 24.50 -8.92
C LEU A 603 -36.30 23.68 -9.81
N HIS A 604 -35.12 23.28 -9.29
CA HIS A 604 -34.11 22.55 -10.05
C HIS A 604 -33.40 21.55 -9.16
N VAL A 605 -33.03 20.39 -9.71
CA VAL A 605 -32.22 19.34 -9.07
C VAL A 605 -31.18 18.84 -10.06
N GLN A 606 -29.94 18.67 -9.63
CA GLN A 606 -28.88 18.05 -10.41
C GLN A 606 -27.82 17.44 -9.50
N VAL A 607 -26.91 16.61 -10.04
CA VAL A 607 -25.70 16.15 -9.33
C VAL A 607 -24.82 17.35 -9.01
N PHE A 608 -24.31 17.42 -7.80
CA PHE A 608 -23.42 18.47 -7.32
C PHE A 608 -21.97 17.98 -7.35
N LYS A 609 -21.16 18.62 -8.17
CA LYS A 609 -19.72 18.37 -8.22
C LYS A 609 -19.00 19.42 -7.35
N LYS A 610 -18.29 18.96 -6.32
CA LYS A 610 -17.50 19.84 -5.45
C LYS A 610 -16.35 20.45 -6.26
N ASN A 611 -16.09 21.75 -6.02
CA ASN A 611 -15.07 22.55 -6.72
C ASN A 611 -15.33 22.77 -8.22
N ASP A 612 -16.51 22.46 -8.74
CA ASP A 612 -16.89 22.77 -10.11
C ASP A 612 -17.09 24.31 -10.28
N LYS A 613 -16.17 24.94 -11.01
CA LYS A 613 -16.21 26.37 -11.36
C LYS A 613 -16.94 26.64 -12.69
N ARG A 614 -17.18 25.60 -13.49
CA ARG A 614 -17.75 25.73 -14.85
C ARG A 614 -19.27 25.71 -14.85
N THR A 615 -19.93 25.05 -13.92
CA THR A 615 -21.41 25.11 -13.82
C THR A 615 -21.83 26.47 -13.28
N ILE A 616 -22.44 27.27 -14.15
CA ILE A 616 -22.97 28.58 -13.86
C ILE A 616 -24.50 28.57 -13.85
N TYR A 617 -25.06 29.17 -12.82
CA TYR A 617 -26.51 29.32 -12.68
C TYR A 617 -26.91 30.74 -13.07
N ASN A 618 -27.81 30.84 -14.10
CA ASN A 618 -28.42 32.09 -14.51
C ASN A 618 -29.77 32.25 -13.82
N CYS A 619 -29.98 33.39 -13.16
CA CYS A 619 -31.15 33.58 -12.31
C CYS A 619 -31.72 34.98 -12.40
N VAL A 620 -33.08 35.03 -12.48
CA VAL A 620 -33.85 36.26 -12.26
C VAL A 620 -34.77 36.04 -11.08
N TYR A 621 -34.68 36.91 -10.07
CA TYR A 621 -35.55 36.82 -8.89
C TYR A 621 -36.18 38.16 -8.53
N ARG A 622 -37.34 38.10 -7.86
CA ARG A 622 -38.00 39.26 -7.26
C ARG A 622 -37.64 39.32 -5.76
N ASP A 623 -37.18 40.46 -5.29
CA ASP A 623 -36.79 40.67 -3.91
C ASP A 623 -38.00 41.14 -3.08
N GLY A 624 -38.58 40.21 -2.29
CA GLY A 624 -39.81 40.46 -1.53
C GLY A 624 -41.10 40.39 -2.29
N LYS A 625 -42.24 40.65 -1.62
CA LYS A 625 -43.60 40.47 -2.18
C LYS A 625 -43.95 41.50 -3.33
N GLN A 626 -43.46 42.74 -3.18
CA GLN A 626 -43.65 43.81 -4.16
C GLN A 626 -42.34 44.49 -4.57
N GLY A 627 -41.21 43.82 -4.37
CA GLY A 627 -39.87 44.35 -4.60
C GLY A 627 -39.45 44.32 -6.07
N ASP A 628 -38.26 44.89 -6.30
CA ASP A 628 -37.62 44.99 -7.59
C ASP A 628 -37.15 43.62 -8.10
N TYR A 629 -36.94 43.51 -9.43
CA TYR A 629 -36.42 42.29 -10.05
C TYR A 629 -34.94 42.44 -10.34
N PHE A 630 -34.16 41.39 -9.91
CA PHE A 630 -32.72 41.33 -10.09
C PHE A 630 -32.35 40.16 -10.99
N ILE A 631 -31.29 40.38 -11.79
CA ILE A 631 -30.65 39.38 -12.66
C ILE A 631 -29.24 39.13 -12.19
N LYS A 632 -28.82 37.86 -12.16
CA LYS A 632 -27.46 37.47 -11.74
C LYS A 632 -27.02 36.15 -12.34
N ARG A 633 -25.70 35.98 -12.40
CA ARG A 633 -24.99 34.74 -12.68
C ARG A 633 -24.13 34.38 -11.48
N PHE A 634 -24.11 33.10 -11.11
CA PHE A 634 -23.29 32.64 -9.99
C PHE A 634 -22.94 31.14 -10.12
N ASN A 635 -21.90 30.70 -9.45
CA ASN A 635 -21.54 29.32 -9.26
C ASN A 635 -21.69 28.89 -7.79
N VAL A 636 -21.63 27.55 -7.56
CA VAL A 636 -21.67 26.94 -6.24
C VAL A 636 -20.57 25.87 -6.18
N THR A 637 -19.44 26.20 -5.54
CA THR A 637 -18.23 25.35 -5.57
C THR A 637 -18.07 24.49 -4.31
N ALA A 638 -18.45 24.99 -3.13
CA ALA A 638 -18.32 24.26 -1.88
C ALA A 638 -19.49 24.54 -0.93
N MET A 639 -20.11 23.46 -0.42
CA MET A 639 -21.27 23.55 0.47
C MET A 639 -21.20 22.49 1.56
N THR A 640 -21.71 22.81 2.75
CA THR A 640 -21.97 21.83 3.79
C THR A 640 -23.28 21.10 3.49
N ARG A 641 -23.28 19.77 3.58
CA ARG A 641 -24.48 18.92 3.36
C ARG A 641 -25.58 19.30 4.34
N ASP A 642 -26.82 19.18 3.86
CA ASP A 642 -28.08 19.38 4.59
C ASP A 642 -28.31 20.76 5.20
N LYS A 643 -27.39 21.72 4.99
CA LYS A 643 -27.55 23.12 5.38
C LYS A 643 -28.30 23.89 4.31
N MET A 644 -29.30 24.70 4.72
CA MET A 644 -30.05 25.58 3.81
C MET A 644 -29.28 26.87 3.58
N TYR A 645 -29.18 27.29 2.34
CA TYR A 645 -28.57 28.54 1.87
C TYR A 645 -29.55 29.33 1.05
N ASP A 646 -29.33 30.62 0.86
CA ASP A 646 -30.19 31.53 0.10
C ASP A 646 -29.41 32.20 -1.03
N ILE A 647 -30.02 32.28 -2.24
CA ILE A 647 -29.48 32.98 -3.38
C ILE A 647 -30.08 34.38 -3.54
N THR A 648 -31.10 34.74 -2.75
CA THR A 648 -31.69 36.09 -2.70
C THR A 648 -31.05 36.90 -1.62
N GLN A 649 -31.64 38.04 -1.23
CA GLN A 649 -31.16 38.84 -0.11
C GLN A 649 -31.79 38.46 1.24
N GLY A 650 -32.56 37.36 1.26
CA GLY A 650 -33.26 36.93 2.48
C GLY A 650 -34.53 37.70 2.81
N THR A 651 -34.95 38.61 1.93
CA THR A 651 -36.22 39.35 2.13
C THR A 651 -37.40 38.39 2.08
N PRO A 652 -38.31 38.42 3.07
CA PRO A 652 -39.49 37.54 3.10
C PRO A 652 -40.35 37.66 1.81
N SER A 653 -40.79 36.48 1.31
CA SER A 653 -41.55 36.34 0.06
C SER A 653 -40.78 36.67 -1.25
N SER A 654 -39.48 36.70 -1.21
CA SER A 654 -38.63 36.66 -2.41
C SER A 654 -38.94 35.40 -3.26
N ARG A 655 -38.88 35.54 -4.56
CA ARG A 655 -39.22 34.44 -5.46
C ARG A 655 -38.34 34.45 -6.72
N VAL A 656 -37.82 33.29 -7.09
CA VAL A 656 -37.13 33.05 -8.36
C VAL A 656 -38.16 32.92 -9.45
N ILE A 657 -37.99 33.72 -10.54
CA ILE A 657 -38.87 33.80 -11.67
C ILE A 657 -38.30 33.09 -12.90
N TYR A 658 -36.99 33.11 -13.07
CA TYR A 658 -36.25 32.42 -14.12
C TYR A 658 -35.00 31.79 -13.55
N PHE A 659 -34.69 30.56 -13.99
CA PHE A 659 -33.50 29.86 -13.50
C PHE A 659 -33.06 28.80 -14.52
N THR A 660 -31.78 28.80 -14.88
CA THR A 660 -31.13 27.76 -15.68
C THR A 660 -29.80 27.37 -15.06
N ALA A 661 -29.41 26.13 -15.30
CA ALA A 661 -28.10 25.59 -14.93
C ALA A 661 -27.32 25.31 -16.20
N ASN A 662 -26.15 25.93 -16.33
CA ASN A 662 -25.34 25.96 -17.55
C ASN A 662 -23.98 25.29 -17.25
N PRO A 663 -23.77 24.02 -17.66
CA PRO A 663 -22.58 23.23 -17.26
C PRO A 663 -21.24 23.75 -17.78
N ASN A 664 -21.24 24.59 -18.78
CA ASN A 664 -20.07 25.22 -19.36
C ASN A 664 -20.13 26.76 -19.32
N GLY A 665 -20.95 27.34 -18.47
CA GLY A 665 -21.09 28.79 -18.36
C GLY A 665 -21.74 29.49 -19.54
N GLU A 666 -22.64 28.80 -20.23
CA GLU A 666 -23.41 29.33 -21.36
C GLU A 666 -24.25 30.54 -20.92
N ALA A 667 -24.28 31.57 -21.77
CA ALA A 667 -24.99 32.79 -21.54
C ALA A 667 -26.14 32.94 -22.53
N GLU A 668 -27.35 32.66 -22.05
CA GLU A 668 -28.55 32.73 -22.87
C GLU A 668 -29.13 34.14 -22.95
N VAL A 669 -29.87 34.45 -24.04
CA VAL A 669 -30.65 35.68 -24.19
C VAL A 669 -32.07 35.43 -23.78
N ILE A 670 -32.62 36.23 -22.87
CA ILE A 670 -33.99 36.13 -22.39
C ILE A 670 -34.85 37.28 -22.87
N LYS A 671 -36.11 36.98 -23.15
CA LYS A 671 -37.18 37.96 -23.45
C LYS A 671 -38.08 38.12 -22.23
N VAL A 672 -38.01 39.29 -21.61
CA VAL A 672 -38.84 39.67 -20.46
C VAL A 672 -40.06 40.43 -20.91
N THR A 673 -41.25 39.94 -20.62
CA THR A 673 -42.51 40.57 -20.89
C THR A 673 -43.04 41.20 -19.59
N MET A 674 -43.22 42.51 -19.59
CA MET A 674 -43.67 43.29 -18.45
C MET A 674 -45.18 43.60 -18.55
N GLU A 675 -45.80 43.83 -17.41
CA GLU A 675 -47.18 44.34 -17.40
C GLU A 675 -47.27 45.77 -17.97
N PRO A 676 -48.28 46.08 -18.79
CA PRO A 676 -48.46 47.42 -19.32
C PRO A 676 -48.81 48.37 -18.20
N ASP A 677 -48.10 49.50 -18.15
CA ASP A 677 -48.42 50.63 -17.23
C ASP A 677 -49.46 51.53 -17.91
N LEU A 678 -50.71 51.45 -17.44
CA LEU A 678 -51.84 52.20 -17.97
C LEU A 678 -51.69 53.70 -17.90
N THR A 679 -50.77 54.24 -17.12
CA THR A 679 -50.50 55.69 -16.93
C THR A 679 -49.57 56.30 -18.00
N LYS A 680 -48.89 55.47 -18.82
CA LYS A 680 -47.85 55.96 -19.74
C LYS A 680 -48.15 55.49 -21.19
N LYS A 681 -48.42 56.48 -22.07
CA LYS A 681 -48.90 56.23 -23.46
C LYS A 681 -47.91 55.61 -24.44
N ARG A 682 -46.61 55.49 -24.15
CA ARG A 682 -45.58 54.85 -25.03
C ARG A 682 -44.53 54.18 -24.17
N GLN A 683 -44.68 52.89 -23.94
CA GLN A 683 -43.68 52.06 -23.23
C GLN A 683 -43.48 50.74 -23.96
N SER A 684 -42.18 50.34 -24.09
CA SER A 684 -41.89 48.97 -24.49
C SER A 684 -42.37 48.00 -23.39
N ILE A 685 -43.14 47.02 -23.79
CA ILE A 685 -43.64 45.93 -22.94
C ILE A 685 -42.60 44.78 -22.87
N PHE A 686 -41.63 44.82 -23.80
CA PHE A 686 -40.60 43.81 -23.95
C PHE A 686 -39.23 44.38 -23.59
N LEU A 687 -38.45 43.62 -22.87
CA LEU A 687 -37.03 43.86 -22.57
C LEU A 687 -36.27 42.61 -22.96
N GLU A 688 -35.28 42.71 -23.79
CA GLU A 688 -34.33 41.63 -24.06
C GLU A 688 -33.10 41.87 -23.21
N LYS A 689 -32.58 40.79 -22.62
CA LYS A 689 -31.38 40.84 -21.80
C LYS A 689 -30.52 39.64 -22.07
N ASP A 690 -29.26 39.89 -22.37
CA ASP A 690 -28.23 38.86 -22.52
C ASP A 690 -27.55 38.61 -21.18
N PHE A 691 -27.38 37.32 -20.83
CA PHE A 691 -26.64 36.96 -19.63
C PHE A 691 -25.12 37.14 -19.81
N SER A 692 -24.60 37.20 -21.03
CA SER A 692 -23.18 37.49 -21.27
C SER A 692 -22.73 38.85 -20.69
N ASP A 693 -23.65 39.85 -20.66
CA ASP A 693 -23.40 41.17 -20.06
C ASP A 693 -23.32 41.08 -18.51
N ILE A 694 -23.64 39.97 -17.88
CA ILE A 694 -23.76 39.85 -16.43
C ILE A 694 -22.53 39.11 -15.89
N LEU A 695 -21.72 39.79 -15.11
CA LEU A 695 -20.54 39.22 -14.45
C LEU A 695 -20.95 38.07 -13.50
N ILE A 696 -20.17 36.99 -13.54
CA ILE A 696 -20.30 35.88 -12.62
C ILE A 696 -19.80 36.33 -11.25
N LYS A 697 -20.68 36.33 -10.24
CA LYS A 697 -20.39 36.72 -8.85
C LYS A 697 -20.72 35.61 -7.86
N GLY A 698 -20.30 35.76 -6.62
CA GLY A 698 -20.66 34.81 -5.57
C GLY A 698 -22.19 34.70 -5.37
N ARG A 699 -22.64 33.50 -4.96
CA ARG A 699 -24.09 33.17 -4.79
C ARG A 699 -24.87 34.18 -3.95
N ALA A 700 -24.24 34.80 -2.93
CA ALA A 700 -24.87 35.77 -2.03
C ALA A 700 -24.99 37.20 -2.62
N ALA A 701 -24.39 37.46 -3.78
CA ALA A 701 -24.46 38.77 -4.43
C ALA A 701 -25.91 39.09 -4.84
N LYS A 702 -26.32 40.35 -4.66
CA LYS A 702 -27.66 40.83 -5.01
C LYS A 702 -27.96 40.72 -6.51
N GLY A 703 -26.96 40.87 -7.37
CA GLY A 703 -27.09 40.94 -8.83
C GLY A 703 -27.38 42.36 -9.32
N ASN A 704 -27.64 42.45 -10.63
CA ASN A 704 -27.93 43.73 -11.29
C ASN A 704 -29.45 43.96 -11.29
N LEU A 705 -29.89 45.18 -11.13
CA LEU A 705 -31.30 45.55 -11.24
C LEU A 705 -31.78 45.31 -12.69
N LEU A 706 -32.74 44.43 -12.88
CA LEU A 706 -33.36 44.13 -14.17
C LEU A 706 -34.45 45.12 -14.47
N THR A 707 -35.44 45.22 -13.56
CA THR A 707 -36.59 46.16 -13.70
C THR A 707 -37.32 46.35 -12.36
N LYS A 708 -37.95 47.50 -12.19
CA LYS A 708 -38.91 47.79 -11.13
C LYS A 708 -40.34 47.50 -11.48
N ARG A 709 -40.60 47.18 -12.77
CA ARG A 709 -41.94 46.87 -13.28
C ARG A 709 -42.30 45.43 -13.05
N VAL A 710 -43.62 45.14 -12.89
CA VAL A 710 -44.09 43.75 -12.73
C VAL A 710 -43.83 42.95 -13.98
N ILE A 711 -43.13 41.82 -13.82
CA ILE A 711 -42.87 40.87 -14.92
C ILE A 711 -44.02 39.89 -15.03
N ARG A 712 -44.64 39.82 -16.23
CA ARG A 712 -45.67 38.87 -16.56
C ARG A 712 -45.12 37.51 -16.95
N ARG A 713 -44.01 37.49 -17.76
CA ARG A 713 -43.39 36.26 -18.26
C ARG A 713 -41.93 36.52 -18.65
N ILE A 714 -41.05 35.55 -18.41
CA ILE A 714 -39.72 35.46 -18.98
C ILE A 714 -39.66 34.21 -19.86
N GLY A 715 -39.18 34.35 -21.08
CA GLY A 715 -38.93 33.26 -22.00
C GLY A 715 -37.50 33.27 -22.52
N LEU A 716 -36.94 32.12 -22.82
CA LEU A 716 -35.70 31.98 -23.56
C LEU A 716 -35.92 32.51 -24.99
N LYS A 717 -35.01 33.38 -25.47
CA LYS A 717 -35.01 33.87 -26.85
C LYS A 717 -34.00 33.07 -27.69
N SER A 718 -32.76 32.91 -27.20
CA SER A 718 -31.72 32.13 -27.85
C SER A 718 -30.78 31.53 -26.80
N HIS A 719 -30.23 30.38 -27.11
CA HIS A 719 -29.07 29.86 -26.38
C HIS A 719 -27.85 30.68 -26.72
N GLY A 720 -27.00 30.94 -25.77
CA GLY A 720 -25.71 31.64 -25.93
C GLY A 720 -24.54 30.70 -25.84
N HIS A 721 -23.35 31.27 -26.06
CA HIS A 721 -22.08 30.59 -25.99
C HIS A 721 -21.51 30.60 -24.55
N SER A 722 -20.51 29.79 -24.31
CA SER A 722 -19.74 29.84 -23.05
C SER A 722 -19.05 31.19 -22.89
N THR A 723 -19.09 31.74 -21.68
CA THR A 723 -18.34 32.96 -21.28
C THR A 723 -17.11 32.63 -20.45
N LEU A 724 -16.78 31.34 -20.35
CA LEU A 724 -15.61 30.84 -19.65
C LEU A 724 -14.50 30.57 -20.66
N GLY A 725 -13.26 30.58 -20.25
CA GLY A 725 -12.10 30.18 -21.05
C GLY A 725 -12.18 28.74 -21.55
N GLY A 726 -11.25 28.34 -22.42
CA GLY A 726 -11.24 27.07 -23.10
C GLY A 726 -11.46 25.86 -22.17
N ARG A 727 -12.03 24.80 -22.72
CA ARG A 727 -12.24 23.54 -22.02
C ARG A 727 -11.18 22.53 -22.39
N LYS A 728 -10.49 21.97 -21.42
CA LYS A 728 -9.51 20.90 -21.62
C LYS A 728 -10.21 19.62 -22.06
N VAL A 729 -9.68 18.98 -23.11
CA VAL A 729 -10.25 17.79 -23.74
C VAL A 729 -9.18 16.71 -23.87
N TRP A 730 -9.50 15.49 -23.52
CA TRP A 730 -8.67 14.28 -23.65
C TRP A 730 -9.37 13.24 -24.53
N PHE A 731 -8.59 12.42 -25.21
CA PHE A 731 -9.07 11.29 -26.00
C PHE A 731 -8.64 9.97 -25.36
N ASP A 732 -9.61 9.12 -25.09
CA ASP A 732 -9.40 7.77 -24.55
C ASP A 732 -9.47 6.77 -25.71
N PRO A 733 -8.33 6.17 -26.14
CA PRO A 733 -8.28 5.23 -27.26
C PRO A 733 -8.94 3.88 -26.95
N ASP A 734 -9.12 3.52 -25.67
CA ASP A 734 -9.75 2.25 -25.30
C ASP A 734 -11.23 2.20 -25.58
N VAL A 735 -11.88 3.35 -25.56
CA VAL A 735 -13.31 3.51 -25.81
C VAL A 735 -13.61 4.33 -27.05
N ASN A 736 -12.59 4.84 -27.75
CA ASN A 736 -12.69 5.73 -28.92
C ASN A 736 -13.61 6.93 -28.65
N ARG A 737 -13.42 7.59 -27.49
CA ARG A 737 -14.20 8.77 -27.08
C ARG A 737 -13.32 9.84 -26.47
N ILE A 738 -13.80 11.05 -26.56
CA ILE A 738 -13.21 12.16 -25.80
C ILE A 738 -13.83 12.24 -24.40
N ASN A 739 -13.10 12.82 -23.48
CA ASN A 739 -13.54 13.07 -22.12
C ASN A 739 -12.94 14.38 -21.57
N TYR A 740 -13.44 14.80 -20.39
CA TYR A 740 -13.00 15.98 -19.66
C TYR A 740 -12.38 15.62 -18.30
N ASP A 741 -12.16 14.31 -18.08
CA ASP A 741 -11.77 13.74 -16.79
C ASP A 741 -10.27 13.39 -16.73
N GLU A 742 -9.47 13.96 -17.64
CA GLU A 742 -8.00 13.79 -17.72
C GLU A 742 -7.53 12.35 -18.03
N ASN A 743 -8.37 11.56 -18.73
CA ASN A 743 -8.01 10.20 -19.13
C ASN A 743 -7.57 10.12 -20.59
N GLY A 744 -6.45 9.45 -20.85
CA GLY A 744 -5.90 9.24 -22.18
C GLY A 744 -5.04 10.42 -22.67
N ARG A 745 -5.00 10.62 -23.98
CA ARG A 745 -4.17 11.62 -24.64
C ARG A 745 -4.79 13.02 -24.57
N PHE A 746 -4.06 14.03 -24.09
CA PHE A 746 -4.49 15.43 -24.10
C PHE A 746 -4.55 15.98 -25.51
N LEU A 747 -5.68 16.54 -25.92
CA LEU A 747 -5.92 17.13 -27.24
C LEU A 747 -5.76 18.65 -27.25
N GLY A 748 -5.87 19.32 -26.11
CA GLY A 748 -5.78 20.76 -26.00
C GLY A 748 -6.94 21.42 -25.26
N GLU A 749 -6.95 22.74 -25.21
CA GLU A 749 -8.06 23.55 -24.71
C GLU A 749 -8.90 24.05 -25.88
N PHE A 750 -10.25 23.84 -25.78
CA PHE A 750 -11.22 24.14 -26.83
C PHE A 750 -12.20 25.21 -26.36
N ASN A 751 -12.41 26.23 -27.17
CA ASN A 751 -13.51 27.19 -27.08
C ASN A 751 -14.73 26.63 -27.83
N ASP A 752 -15.91 27.23 -27.63
CA ASP A 752 -17.19 26.70 -28.18
C ASP A 752 -17.28 26.68 -29.72
N ASP A 753 -16.46 27.48 -30.40
CA ASP A 753 -16.37 27.62 -31.84
C ASP A 753 -15.26 26.77 -32.48
N GLU A 754 -14.49 26.04 -31.69
CA GLU A 754 -13.38 25.22 -32.16
C GLU A 754 -13.82 23.75 -32.36
N TYR A 755 -13.12 23.09 -33.26
CA TYR A 755 -13.45 21.73 -33.67
C TYR A 755 -12.25 20.79 -33.52
N ILE A 756 -12.53 19.50 -33.45
CA ILE A 756 -11.57 18.40 -33.54
C ILE A 756 -11.48 17.96 -34.99
N LEU A 757 -10.27 17.90 -35.53
CA LEU A 757 -9.95 17.24 -36.79
C LEU A 757 -9.75 15.75 -36.56
N VAL A 758 -10.42 14.92 -37.37
CA VAL A 758 -10.26 13.48 -37.43
C VAL A 758 -9.68 13.12 -38.79
N VAL A 759 -8.59 12.38 -38.81
CA VAL A 759 -7.99 11.84 -40.03
C VAL A 759 -7.84 10.33 -39.87
N LEU A 760 -8.37 9.58 -40.83
CA LEU A 760 -8.36 8.12 -40.83
C LEU A 760 -7.20 7.60 -41.70
N ASP A 761 -6.77 6.37 -41.50
CA ASP A 761 -5.70 5.70 -42.23
C ASP A 761 -6.02 5.46 -43.71
N ASN A 762 -7.32 5.43 -44.05
CA ASN A 762 -7.82 5.34 -45.44
C ASN A 762 -7.82 6.68 -46.18
N GLY A 763 -7.26 7.77 -45.58
CA GLY A 763 -7.18 9.11 -46.16
C GLY A 763 -8.46 9.91 -46.05
N GLU A 764 -9.47 9.45 -45.36
CA GLU A 764 -10.67 10.25 -45.04
C GLU A 764 -10.38 11.21 -43.89
N PHE A 765 -11.02 12.39 -43.94
CA PHE A 765 -10.97 13.36 -42.88
C PHE A 765 -12.28 14.11 -42.74
N TYR A 766 -12.57 14.57 -41.50
CA TYR A 766 -13.71 15.42 -41.17
C TYR A 766 -13.46 16.16 -39.86
N ILE A 767 -14.29 17.20 -39.59
CA ILE A 767 -14.26 17.87 -38.29
C ILE A 767 -15.50 17.53 -37.47
N THR A 768 -15.33 17.50 -36.15
CA THR A 768 -16.42 17.27 -35.20
C THR A 768 -16.34 18.24 -34.02
N ASN A 769 -17.44 18.41 -33.30
CA ASN A 769 -17.40 19.13 -32.02
C ASN A 769 -16.78 18.23 -30.92
N PHE A 770 -16.40 18.82 -29.80
CA PHE A 770 -15.81 18.12 -28.66
C PHE A 770 -16.88 17.61 -27.65
N ASP A 771 -18.00 17.02 -28.17
CA ASP A 771 -19.00 16.37 -27.30
C ASP A 771 -18.51 14.99 -26.85
N PRO A 772 -18.48 14.66 -25.54
CA PRO A 772 -18.07 13.34 -25.01
C PRO A 772 -18.91 12.18 -25.50
N ASN A 773 -20.10 12.44 -26.05
CA ASN A 773 -20.95 11.41 -26.62
C ASN A 773 -20.53 10.98 -28.04
N ASN A 774 -19.63 11.72 -28.68
CA ASN A 774 -19.09 11.33 -29.97
C ASN A 774 -18.28 10.05 -29.83
N HIS A 775 -18.51 9.13 -30.76
CA HIS A 775 -17.74 7.91 -30.92
C HIS A 775 -16.91 8.03 -32.19
N TYR A 776 -15.64 7.71 -32.12
CA TYR A 776 -14.72 7.78 -33.22
C TYR A 776 -14.40 6.38 -33.75
N GLU A 777 -13.91 6.27 -34.97
CA GLU A 777 -13.55 5.04 -35.65
C GLU A 777 -12.30 4.40 -35.04
N ASP A 778 -12.13 3.07 -35.27
CA ASP A 778 -10.97 2.33 -34.76
C ASP A 778 -9.67 2.62 -35.54
N ASN A 779 -9.78 3.16 -36.77
CA ASN A 779 -8.68 3.40 -37.69
C ASN A 779 -8.23 4.87 -37.75
N ILE A 780 -8.23 5.56 -36.61
CA ILE A 780 -7.76 6.94 -36.51
C ILE A 780 -6.26 7.03 -36.71
N LEU A 781 -5.83 7.83 -37.68
CA LEU A 781 -4.43 8.18 -37.89
C LEU A 781 -4.03 9.44 -37.09
N ARG A 782 -4.89 10.49 -37.14
CA ARG A 782 -4.71 11.75 -36.39
C ARG A 782 -6.02 12.18 -35.75
N LEU A 783 -5.91 12.67 -34.53
CA LEU A 783 -7.01 13.30 -33.81
C LEU A 783 -6.44 14.51 -33.06
N GLU A 784 -6.81 15.71 -33.44
CA GLU A 784 -6.22 16.93 -32.86
C GLU A 784 -7.16 18.12 -33.01
N LYS A 785 -6.81 19.27 -32.46
CA LYS A 785 -7.53 20.53 -32.66
C LYS A 785 -7.37 20.96 -34.13
N TRP A 786 -8.52 21.26 -34.79
CA TRP A 786 -8.52 21.73 -36.17
C TRP A 786 -7.97 23.14 -36.27
N ASP A 787 -7.07 23.35 -37.21
CA ASP A 787 -6.49 24.62 -37.58
C ASP A 787 -6.60 24.84 -39.11
N GLU A 788 -7.26 25.93 -39.57
CA GLU A 788 -7.48 26.20 -41.00
C GLU A 788 -6.19 26.53 -41.77
N HIS A 789 -5.16 27.00 -41.05
CA HIS A 789 -3.90 27.39 -41.67
C HIS A 789 -2.89 26.26 -41.70
N LYS A 790 -3.14 25.16 -41.01
CA LYS A 790 -2.22 24.05 -40.94
C LYS A 790 -2.03 23.34 -42.26
N VAL A 791 -0.80 23.31 -42.77
CA VAL A 791 -0.46 22.67 -44.05
C VAL A 791 0.01 21.25 -43.80
N TRP A 792 -0.64 20.31 -44.49
CA TRP A 792 -0.33 18.90 -44.47
C TRP A 792 0.45 18.48 -45.69
N THR A 793 1.44 17.63 -45.52
CA THR A 793 2.16 16.97 -46.60
C THR A 793 1.84 15.48 -46.59
N ALA A 794 1.28 14.97 -47.66
CA ALA A 794 0.97 13.53 -47.81
C ALA A 794 1.73 12.93 -48.98
N ILE A 795 2.25 11.70 -48.74
CA ILE A 795 2.80 10.85 -49.79
C ILE A 795 1.87 9.62 -49.91
N LEU A 796 1.49 9.32 -51.14
CA LEU A 796 0.49 8.28 -51.41
C LEU A 796 0.79 7.55 -52.71
N TYR A 797 0.37 6.29 -52.81
CA TYR A 797 0.19 5.57 -54.06
C TYR A 797 -1.16 5.87 -54.62
N ASP A 798 -1.20 6.44 -55.78
CA ASP A 798 -2.43 6.75 -56.52
C ASP A 798 -2.75 5.58 -57.45
N ALA A 799 -3.78 4.80 -57.14
CA ALA A 799 -4.20 3.62 -57.90
C ALA A 799 -4.73 3.94 -59.31
N ASP A 800 -5.19 5.17 -59.58
CA ASP A 800 -5.66 5.62 -60.87
C ASP A 800 -4.48 6.02 -61.81
N ASN A 801 -3.25 6.04 -61.27
CA ASN A 801 -2.08 6.52 -61.97
C ASN A 801 -0.91 5.53 -61.89
N GLU A 802 -1.12 4.32 -62.31
CA GLU A 802 -0.09 3.23 -62.43
C GLU A 802 0.61 2.89 -61.11
N GLY A 803 0.04 3.25 -59.94
CA GLY A 803 0.59 2.93 -58.65
C GLY A 803 1.92 3.63 -58.32
N TYR A 804 2.27 4.73 -58.99
CA TYR A 804 3.46 5.52 -58.63
C TYR A 804 3.18 6.37 -57.35
N PRO A 805 4.23 6.65 -56.57
CA PRO A 805 4.09 7.50 -55.42
C PRO A 805 3.98 8.97 -55.82
N TYR A 806 3.00 9.64 -55.24
CA TYR A 806 2.74 11.07 -55.40
C TYR A 806 2.88 11.81 -54.08
N ILE A 807 3.42 13.02 -54.10
CA ILE A 807 3.46 13.93 -52.99
C ILE A 807 2.51 15.08 -53.23
N LYS A 808 1.81 15.52 -52.19
CA LYS A 808 0.99 16.72 -52.21
C LYS A 808 0.99 17.46 -50.89
N ARG A 809 0.84 18.78 -50.99
CA ARG A 809 0.72 19.71 -49.83
C ARG A 809 -0.62 20.43 -49.93
N PHE A 810 -1.39 20.41 -48.82
CA PHE A 810 -2.75 20.95 -48.80
C PHE A 810 -3.16 21.32 -47.37
N THR A 811 -4.25 22.12 -47.26
CA THR A 811 -4.97 22.36 -45.99
C THR A 811 -6.25 21.50 -45.96
N MET A 812 -6.72 21.15 -44.77
CA MET A 812 -7.95 20.41 -44.59
C MET A 812 -9.13 21.36 -44.33
N ASP A 813 -10.15 21.32 -45.19
CA ASP A 813 -11.31 22.21 -45.12
C ASP A 813 -12.20 21.87 -43.89
N ALA A 814 -12.79 22.90 -43.26
CA ALA A 814 -13.78 22.72 -42.18
C ALA A 814 -15.05 22.06 -42.68
N THR A 815 -15.10 20.73 -42.66
CA THR A 815 -16.29 19.98 -43.10
C THR A 815 -16.67 18.88 -42.12
N LYS A 816 -17.99 18.81 -41.86
CA LYS A 816 -18.53 17.69 -41.03
C LYS A 816 -18.83 16.42 -41.85
N ARG A 817 -18.64 16.48 -43.18
CA ARG A 817 -18.79 15.33 -44.08
C ARG A 817 -17.42 14.71 -44.31
N HIS A 818 -17.34 13.41 -44.37
CA HIS A 818 -16.14 12.68 -44.75
C HIS A 818 -15.67 13.12 -46.12
N GLN A 819 -14.46 13.52 -46.23
CA GLN A 819 -13.77 13.86 -47.47
C GLN A 819 -12.46 13.03 -47.50
N ASN A 820 -12.04 12.64 -48.70
CA ASN A 820 -10.87 11.79 -48.88
C ASN A 820 -9.80 12.55 -49.70
N PHE A 821 -8.57 12.65 -49.15
CA PHE A 821 -7.45 13.26 -49.84
C PHE A 821 -6.65 12.27 -50.71
N LEU A 822 -6.87 10.94 -50.58
CA LEU A 822 -6.25 9.94 -51.46
C LEU A 822 -6.93 9.81 -52.82
N GLY A 823 -8.18 10.33 -52.99
CA GLY A 823 -9.01 10.18 -54.18
C GLY A 823 -10.15 9.20 -53.98
N GLU A 824 -10.88 8.91 -55.07
CA GLU A 824 -12.08 8.04 -55.03
C GLU A 824 -11.73 6.53 -55.17
N ASN A 825 -10.51 6.19 -55.56
CA ASN A 825 -10.11 4.80 -55.76
C ASN A 825 -9.71 4.14 -54.43
N PRO A 826 -10.44 3.09 -53.99
CA PRO A 826 -10.19 2.44 -52.72
C PRO A 826 -8.87 1.68 -52.64
N ASN A 827 -8.16 1.49 -53.77
CA ASN A 827 -6.86 0.83 -53.82
C ASN A 827 -5.69 1.83 -53.63
N SER A 828 -5.98 3.12 -53.58
CA SER A 828 -4.98 4.14 -53.24
C SER A 828 -4.53 3.98 -51.75
N LYS A 829 -3.25 4.13 -51.50
CA LYS A 829 -2.67 3.89 -50.15
C LYS A 829 -1.89 5.10 -49.68
N LEU A 830 -2.13 5.50 -48.44
CA LEU A 830 -1.29 6.47 -47.74
C LEU A 830 0.04 5.83 -47.36
N ILE A 831 1.14 6.52 -47.60
CA ILE A 831 2.49 6.10 -47.21
C ILE A 831 2.95 6.93 -46.00
N LEU A 832 2.83 8.26 -46.11
CA LEU A 832 3.26 9.21 -45.08
C LEU A 832 2.28 10.37 -45.00
N LEU A 833 1.97 10.82 -43.80
CA LEU A 833 1.24 12.06 -43.55
C LEU A 833 1.97 12.82 -42.44
N THR A 834 2.43 14.03 -42.77
CA THR A 834 3.12 14.91 -41.80
C THR A 834 2.57 16.33 -41.84
N ASP A 835 2.63 16.95 -40.67
CA ASP A 835 2.28 18.37 -40.47
C ASP A 835 3.51 19.26 -40.21
N THR A 836 4.70 18.71 -40.38
CA THR A 836 5.97 19.46 -40.33
C THR A 836 5.95 20.60 -41.31
N VAL A 837 6.31 21.82 -40.86
CA VAL A 837 6.23 23.03 -41.68
C VAL A 837 7.18 22.96 -42.88
N TYR A 838 8.41 22.44 -42.66
CA TYR A 838 9.44 22.26 -43.70
C TYR A 838 9.83 20.77 -43.77
N PRO A 839 8.96 19.86 -44.27
CA PRO A 839 9.22 18.43 -44.22
C PRO A 839 10.32 18.05 -45.21
N ARG A 840 11.29 17.29 -44.69
CA ARG A 840 12.36 16.65 -45.48
C ARG A 840 12.08 15.15 -45.55
N ILE A 841 12.20 14.58 -46.72
CA ILE A 841 11.82 13.21 -46.99
C ILE A 841 12.98 12.52 -47.65
N SER A 842 13.40 11.37 -47.07
CA SER A 842 14.38 10.47 -47.66
C SER A 842 13.65 9.40 -48.43
N VAL A 843 14.03 9.22 -49.68
CA VAL A 843 13.51 8.20 -50.58
C VAL A 843 14.63 7.23 -50.90
N THR A 844 14.48 5.97 -50.51
CA THR A 844 15.39 4.91 -50.89
C THR A 844 14.76 4.08 -52.01
N TYR A 845 15.57 3.45 -52.82
CA TYR A 845 15.12 2.69 -53.96
C TYR A 845 15.22 1.18 -53.72
N GLY A 846 14.34 0.43 -54.34
CA GLY A 846 14.22 -1.01 -54.14
C GLY A 846 14.19 -1.84 -55.45
N GLY A 847 14.17 -3.17 -55.33
CA GLY A 847 14.08 -4.05 -56.46
C GLY A 847 15.27 -3.87 -57.44
N VAL A 848 15.01 -3.65 -58.74
CA VAL A 848 16.02 -3.43 -59.77
C VAL A 848 16.76 -2.07 -59.61
N ASP A 849 16.20 -1.16 -58.90
CA ASP A 849 16.72 0.20 -58.65
C ASP A 849 17.45 0.35 -57.32
N ALA A 850 17.62 -0.70 -56.53
CA ALA A 850 18.23 -0.68 -55.19
C ALA A 850 19.69 -0.19 -55.16
N VAL A 851 20.36 -0.13 -56.28
CA VAL A 851 21.76 0.38 -56.42
C VAL A 851 21.81 1.93 -56.42
N ARG A 852 20.66 2.59 -56.55
CA ARG A 852 20.61 4.06 -56.56
C ARG A 852 20.85 4.62 -55.17
N PRO A 853 21.57 5.77 -55.09
CA PRO A 853 21.68 6.45 -53.79
C PRO A 853 20.31 6.97 -53.33
N ALA A 854 20.14 7.07 -52.02
CA ALA A 854 18.94 7.69 -51.44
C ALA A 854 18.85 9.17 -51.87
N GLU A 855 17.65 9.64 -52.14
CA GLU A 855 17.37 11.01 -52.55
C GLU A 855 16.67 11.74 -51.38
N GLU A 856 17.20 12.89 -50.98
CA GLU A 856 16.56 13.76 -50.02
C GLU A 856 15.76 14.84 -50.72
N ILE A 857 14.47 14.98 -50.36
CA ILE A 857 13.53 15.88 -50.98
C ILE A 857 13.01 16.88 -49.93
N ASP A 858 13.21 18.17 -50.13
CA ASP A 858 12.55 19.23 -49.40
C ASP A 858 11.14 19.40 -50.01
N ALA A 859 10.11 19.01 -49.31
CA ALA A 859 8.75 18.95 -49.83
C ALA A 859 8.18 20.35 -50.16
N GLU A 860 8.61 21.39 -49.44
CA GLU A 860 8.16 22.76 -49.72
C GLU A 860 8.69 23.30 -51.07
N GLN A 861 9.98 23.04 -51.34
CA GLN A 861 10.59 23.41 -52.62
C GLN A 861 10.15 22.52 -53.77
N PHE A 862 9.81 21.26 -53.47
CA PHE A 862 9.43 20.30 -54.47
C PHE A 862 8.02 20.51 -55.00
N ILE A 863 7.03 20.87 -54.10
CA ILE A 863 5.65 21.07 -54.51
C ILE A 863 5.00 22.26 -53.76
N ALA A 864 4.34 23.15 -54.47
CA ALA A 864 3.52 24.20 -53.90
C ALA A 864 2.22 23.65 -53.29
N GLN A 865 1.74 24.31 -52.24
CA GLN A 865 0.42 24.01 -51.62
C GLN A 865 -0.73 24.15 -52.65
N LYS A 866 -1.65 23.19 -52.64
CA LYS A 866 -2.87 23.17 -53.50
C LYS A 866 -4.04 22.59 -52.70
N SER A 867 -5.23 22.51 -53.32
CA SER A 867 -6.37 21.83 -52.72
C SER A 867 -6.07 20.35 -52.44
N PHE A 868 -6.65 19.80 -51.37
CA PHE A 868 -6.55 18.37 -51.04
C PHE A 868 -7.04 17.46 -52.18
N LYS A 869 -7.94 17.90 -53.04
CA LYS A 869 -8.42 17.21 -54.26
C LYS A 869 -7.39 17.18 -55.41
N ALA A 870 -6.29 17.93 -55.32
CA ALA A 870 -5.26 17.93 -56.36
C ALA A 870 -4.55 16.59 -56.44
N LYS A 871 -4.21 16.13 -57.60
CA LYS A 871 -3.50 14.87 -57.84
C LYS A 871 -2.12 14.83 -57.15
N GLY A 872 -1.48 15.96 -56.94
CA GLY A 872 -0.10 16.00 -56.42
C GLY A 872 0.95 15.93 -57.56
N LYS A 873 2.21 15.89 -57.18
CA LYS A 873 3.36 15.72 -58.09
C LYS A 873 3.97 14.34 -57.89
N ARG A 874 4.27 13.62 -58.99
CA ARG A 874 4.97 12.32 -58.93
C ARG A 874 6.31 12.52 -58.25
N LEU A 875 6.56 11.64 -57.25
CA LEU A 875 7.76 11.69 -56.44
C LEU A 875 8.94 11.04 -57.19
N SER A 876 8.73 9.87 -57.78
CA SER A 876 9.72 9.15 -58.54
C SER A 876 9.06 8.25 -59.63
N THR A 877 9.83 7.90 -60.67
CA THR A 877 9.46 6.90 -61.68
C THR A 877 10.21 5.54 -61.44
N TRP A 878 11.08 5.49 -60.43
CA TRP A 878 11.86 4.30 -60.09
C TRP A 878 11.15 3.52 -58.96
N ASN A 879 11.55 2.28 -58.80
CA ASN A 879 11.04 1.41 -57.75
C ASN A 879 11.50 1.89 -56.39
N ILE A 880 10.59 2.32 -55.53
CA ILE A 880 10.90 2.83 -54.19
C ILE A 880 11.02 1.68 -53.19
N GLY A 881 12.03 1.70 -52.35
CA GLY A 881 12.27 0.78 -51.24
C GLY A 881 11.59 1.24 -49.95
N SER A 882 11.97 2.41 -49.43
CA SER A 882 11.32 3.06 -48.30
C SER A 882 11.21 4.59 -48.49
N ILE A 883 10.27 5.18 -47.77
CA ILE A 883 10.11 6.63 -47.68
C ILE A 883 10.02 6.98 -46.19
N GLU A 884 10.93 7.83 -45.76
CA GLU A 884 11.03 8.21 -44.34
C GLU A 884 11.11 9.73 -44.21
N GLU A 885 10.49 10.27 -43.15
CA GLU A 885 10.63 11.68 -42.81
C GLU A 885 11.95 11.92 -42.07
N LEU A 886 12.70 12.90 -42.46
CA LEU A 886 13.94 13.36 -41.83
C LEU A 886 13.67 14.59 -40.97
N GLU A 887 14.49 14.81 -39.96
CA GLU A 887 14.42 16.06 -39.18
C GLU A 887 14.54 17.31 -40.07
N PRO A 888 13.68 18.32 -39.87
CA PRO A 888 13.73 19.52 -40.66
C PRO A 888 15.04 20.29 -40.39
N ASN A 889 15.62 20.84 -41.44
CA ASN A 889 16.82 21.69 -41.35
C ASN A 889 16.50 23.19 -41.22
N ARG A 890 15.21 23.54 -41.23
CA ARG A 890 14.67 24.88 -41.06
C ARG A 890 13.53 24.85 -40.10
N PHE A 891 13.41 25.86 -39.25
CA PHE A 891 12.31 26.03 -38.31
C PHE A 891 11.58 27.33 -38.62
N PRO A 892 10.25 27.42 -38.42
CA PRO A 892 9.50 28.65 -38.54
C PRO A 892 10.04 29.67 -37.51
N GLU A 893 10.15 30.92 -37.94
CA GLU A 893 10.46 32.02 -36.99
C GLU A 893 9.32 32.07 -35.97
N PRO A 894 9.60 32.23 -34.66
CA PRO A 894 8.54 32.39 -33.68
C PRO A 894 7.73 33.62 -34.02
N GLU A 895 6.41 33.48 -34.20
CA GLU A 895 5.47 34.59 -34.35
C GLU A 895 5.64 35.51 -33.15
N ALA A 896 5.98 36.77 -33.40
CA ALA A 896 6.03 37.82 -32.39
C ALA A 896 4.59 37.99 -31.85
N ASP A 897 4.40 37.70 -30.57
CA ASP A 897 3.16 37.98 -29.81
C ASP A 897 2.82 39.45 -30.06
N GLU A 898 1.83 39.73 -30.88
CA GLU A 898 1.22 41.06 -30.97
C GLU A 898 0.47 41.31 -29.65
N GLY A 899 1.15 42.04 -28.79
CA GLY A 899 0.77 42.33 -27.43
C GLY A 899 -0.52 43.12 -27.34
N SER A 900 -1.23 42.85 -26.31
CA SER A 900 -2.22 43.72 -25.72
C SER A 900 -1.53 44.96 -25.12
N ASP A 901 -1.64 46.09 -25.82
CA ASP A 901 -1.36 47.42 -25.26
C ASP A 901 -2.36 47.72 -24.13
N GLU A 902 -1.90 47.71 -22.90
CA GLU A 902 -2.50 48.55 -21.85
C GLU A 902 -1.42 49.43 -21.24
N ALA A 903 -1.61 50.70 -21.51
CA ALA A 903 -0.82 51.83 -21.10
C ALA A 903 -0.62 51.90 -19.57
N GLN A 904 0.63 52.10 -19.14
CA GLN A 904 0.92 52.86 -17.91
C GLN A 904 2.05 53.87 -18.19
N GLU A 905 1.70 55.10 -17.90
CA GLU A 905 2.55 56.30 -17.98
C GLU A 905 3.78 56.24 -17.09
N SER A 906 4.78 56.81 -17.65
CA SER A 906 6.07 57.31 -17.20
C SER A 906 6.27 57.67 -15.74
N ASP A 907 7.49 57.38 -15.22
CA ASP A 907 8.37 58.50 -14.80
C ASP A 907 9.86 58.12 -14.88
N GLU A 908 10.62 59.02 -15.45
CA GLU A 908 12.07 59.00 -15.70
C GLU A 908 12.89 58.98 -14.40
N CYS A 909 14.05 58.36 -14.40
CA CYS A 909 15.34 59.02 -14.26
C CYS A 909 16.56 58.07 -14.39
N VAL A 910 17.34 58.30 -15.41
CA VAL A 910 18.78 58.36 -15.64
C VAL A 910 19.74 57.70 -14.59
N GLY A 911 20.67 56.90 -15.08
CA GLY A 911 21.96 56.67 -14.45
C GLY A 911 22.72 55.40 -14.85
N ALA A 912 23.74 55.60 -15.65
CA ALA A 912 24.70 54.66 -16.23
C ALA A 912 25.58 53.90 -15.23
N GLY A 913 26.09 52.72 -15.66
CA GLY A 913 27.41 52.27 -15.18
C GLY A 913 27.60 50.79 -14.88
N GLU A 914 28.20 50.09 -15.84
CA GLU A 914 29.25 49.04 -15.71
C GLU A 914 29.13 47.85 -14.75
N SER A 915 29.14 46.72 -15.44
CA SER A 915 29.81 45.42 -15.15
C SER A 915 30.48 45.19 -13.79
N VAL A 916 30.30 44.00 -13.22
CA VAL A 916 31.27 42.94 -12.96
C VAL A 916 30.62 41.84 -12.10
N SER A 917 30.88 40.60 -12.48
CA SER A 917 30.59 39.33 -11.80
C SER A 917 30.92 39.29 -10.32
N THR A 918 30.08 38.58 -9.49
CA THR A 918 30.48 37.44 -8.67
C THR A 918 29.33 36.99 -7.74
N SER A 919 29.27 35.71 -7.54
CA SER A 919 28.49 34.92 -6.64
C SER A 919 28.24 35.50 -5.24
N SER A 920 27.03 35.41 -4.73
CA SER A 920 26.73 34.80 -3.41
C SER A 920 25.28 35.05 -2.96
N LYS A 921 24.63 33.97 -2.48
CA LYS A 921 23.56 33.86 -1.52
C LYS A 921 22.73 35.13 -1.20
N ALA A 922 21.47 35.13 -1.66
CA ALA A 922 20.46 35.96 -1.07
C ALA A 922 19.43 35.13 -0.35
N LYS A 923 19.29 35.32 0.96
CA LYS A 923 18.16 34.95 1.79
C LYS A 923 16.97 35.82 1.36
N ALA A 924 15.90 35.19 0.92
CA ALA A 924 14.60 35.83 0.83
C ALA A 924 13.82 35.52 2.13
N THR A 925 13.64 36.55 2.93
CA THR A 925 12.65 36.60 4.01
C THR A 925 11.30 36.92 3.40
N THR A 926 10.41 35.94 3.36
CA THR A 926 8.96 36.17 3.25
C THR A 926 8.38 35.90 4.63
N GLU A 927 7.94 36.97 5.28
CA GLU A 927 7.07 36.89 6.44
C GLU A 927 5.71 36.33 6.00
N ASN A 928 5.49 35.03 6.22
CA ASN A 928 4.15 34.46 6.33
C ASN A 928 3.76 34.51 7.79
N LEU A 929 2.81 35.33 8.12
CA LEU A 929 2.09 35.28 9.39
C LEU A 929 1.33 33.97 9.48
N ASP A 930 1.83 33.07 10.33
CA ASP A 930 1.21 31.81 10.68
C ASP A 930 -0.02 32.11 11.57
N PRO A 931 -1.26 31.75 11.16
CA PRO A 931 -2.46 32.01 11.96
C PRO A 931 -2.55 31.19 13.25
N ASP A 932 -1.62 30.25 13.52
CA ASP A 932 -1.62 29.35 14.67
C ASP A 932 -0.54 29.70 15.74
N ALA A 933 0.14 30.83 15.61
CA ALA A 933 1.12 31.27 16.62
C ALA A 933 0.45 31.57 17.96
N GLY A 934 0.48 30.60 18.88
CA GLY A 934 -0.08 30.69 20.23
C GLY A 934 -0.87 29.49 20.71
N LYS A 935 -1.08 28.51 19.88
CA LYS A 935 -1.78 27.26 20.25
C LYS A 935 -0.78 26.15 20.61
N SER A 936 -1.12 25.33 21.60
CA SER A 936 -0.34 24.12 21.90
C SER A 936 -0.53 23.07 20.80
N GLN A 937 0.46 22.18 20.61
CA GLN A 937 0.36 21.07 19.64
C GLN A 937 -0.90 20.21 19.84
N GLN A 938 -1.36 20.06 21.07
CA GLN A 938 -2.57 19.31 21.40
C GLN A 938 -3.84 20.02 20.92
N GLN A 939 -3.91 21.33 21.05
CA GLN A 939 -5.05 22.12 20.56
C GLN A 939 -5.19 22.09 19.03
N ILE A 940 -4.06 22.06 18.32
CA ILE A 940 -4.05 21.92 16.84
C ILE A 940 -4.54 20.54 16.42
N ILE A 941 -4.16 19.49 17.15
CA ILE A 941 -4.59 18.10 16.89
C ILE A 941 -6.10 17.95 17.14
N ASP A 942 -6.61 18.51 18.21
CA ASP A 942 -8.03 18.44 18.60
C ASP A 942 -8.93 19.19 17.59
N GLU A 943 -8.48 20.33 17.06
CA GLU A 943 -9.20 21.05 15.98
C GLU A 943 -9.18 20.29 14.64
N LEU A 944 -8.09 19.60 14.32
CA LEU A 944 -7.95 18.83 13.08
C LEU A 944 -8.70 17.50 13.10
N THR A 945 -8.82 16.87 14.27
CA THR A 945 -9.43 15.54 14.42
C THR A 945 -10.88 15.57 14.85
N GLY A 946 -11.37 16.71 15.36
CA GLY A 946 -12.74 16.86 15.90
C GLY A 946 -12.99 16.05 17.17
N GLN A 947 -11.94 15.57 17.85
CA GLN A 947 -12.02 14.86 19.13
C GLN A 947 -11.66 15.82 20.26
N THR A 948 -12.61 16.05 21.17
CA THR A 948 -12.34 16.70 22.44
C THR A 948 -11.64 15.72 23.39
N SER A 949 -10.59 16.19 24.05
CA SER A 949 -9.86 15.43 25.07
C SER A 949 -10.79 14.98 26.19
N LEU A 950 -10.68 13.73 26.61
CA LEU A 950 -11.46 13.13 27.69
C LEU A 950 -11.17 13.77 29.10
N PHE A 951 -10.25 14.73 29.16
CA PHE A 951 -9.74 15.34 30.37
C PHE A 951 -9.83 16.88 30.36
N ASP A 952 -10.82 17.44 29.70
CA ASP A 952 -11.05 18.90 29.76
C ASP A 952 -11.79 19.25 31.06
N ASP A 953 -11.10 19.96 31.95
CA ASP A 953 -11.53 20.31 33.34
C ASP A 953 -12.86 21.09 33.46
N LYS A 954 -13.58 21.30 32.36
CA LYS A 954 -14.84 22.08 32.35
C LYS A 954 -16.13 21.26 32.48
N ASN A 955 -16.05 19.93 32.54
CA ASN A 955 -17.23 19.07 32.55
C ASN A 955 -17.42 18.23 33.82
N PHE A 956 -16.66 18.46 34.88
CA PHE A 956 -16.84 17.77 36.17
C PHE A 956 -17.74 18.58 37.10
N THR A 957 -18.79 17.94 37.64
CA THR A 957 -19.66 18.47 38.67
C THR A 957 -19.12 18.16 40.08
N GLU A 958 -19.56 18.88 41.09
CA GLU A 958 -19.05 18.79 42.48
C GLU A 958 -19.11 17.38 43.14
N ASP A 959 -19.75 16.40 42.53
CA ASP A 959 -19.83 15.04 43.04
C ASP A 959 -18.60 14.17 42.67
N ASP A 960 -17.73 14.60 41.74
CA ASP A 960 -16.56 13.83 41.25
C ASP A 960 -15.27 14.12 42.06
N GLU A 961 -15.28 15.02 43.02
CA GLU A 961 -14.13 15.34 43.89
C GLU A 961 -13.77 14.23 44.88
N ARG A 962 -14.71 13.30 45.19
CA ARG A 962 -14.44 12.20 46.11
C ARG A 962 -13.57 11.07 45.53
N ASP A 963 -13.48 10.97 44.22
CA ASP A 963 -12.70 9.94 43.57
C ASP A 963 -11.25 10.38 43.25
N ARG A 964 -10.94 11.69 43.40
CA ARG A 964 -9.57 12.20 43.20
C ARG A 964 -8.60 11.89 44.35
N ASP A 965 -9.09 11.71 45.55
CA ASP A 965 -8.24 11.45 46.72
C ASP A 965 -7.78 9.97 46.78
N TRP A 966 -8.48 9.08 46.11
CA TRP A 966 -8.09 7.64 46.05
C TRP A 966 -6.85 7.38 45.16
N LEU A 967 -6.55 8.24 44.22
CA LEU A 967 -5.40 8.10 43.28
C LEU A 967 -4.08 8.69 43.81
N LYS A 968 -4.09 9.33 44.99
CA LYS A 968 -2.88 9.94 45.58
C LYS A 968 -2.16 9.03 46.56
N ASP A 969 -2.75 7.89 46.97
CA ASP A 969 -2.19 6.97 47.94
C ASP A 969 -1.77 5.61 47.36
N GLN A 970 -1.64 5.50 46.03
CA GLN A 970 -0.95 4.41 45.32
C GLN A 970 0.10 5.03 44.40
#